data_5870149bccf3d183102bfe4b67b267c8
#
_entry.id   5870149bccf3d183102bfe4b67b267c8
#
_cell.length_a   1.000
_cell.length_b   1.000
_cell.length_c   1.000
_cell.angle_alpha   90.00
_cell.angle_beta   90.00
_cell.angle_gamma   90.00
#
_symmetry.space_group_name_H-M   'P 1'
#
loop_
_entity.id
_entity.type
_entity.pdbx_description
1 polymer ?
#
loop_
_entity_poly.entity_id
_entity_poly.type
_entity_poly.pdbx_seq_one_letter_code
_entity_poly.pdbx_strand_id
1 'polypeptide(L)'
;MVSIRLPDGSVRQYEHPVTVAEVAASIGPGLAKAALGGKLDGELVDTSALIDHDASLAIVTDKDADGLDIIRHSAAHLLAYAVKELYPEAQVTIGPVIDNGFYYDFSYSRPFTPEDLEKIEKRMQELAKKDEPVSRRVVSRAEAVDYFRSIGEKYKAEIIESIPSSDEIKLYSHGGFTDLCRGPHVPSTGKLKVFKLMKVAGAYWRGDSKNEQLQRIYGTAWTKKEDQDAYLHMLEEAEKRDHRKLAKQLDLFHMQEESPGMVFWHPKGWTLWQQVEQYMRRRVNDAGYLEIKTPMIMDRSLWEASGHWQNYRENMFTTESEKRDYAIKPMNCPGHVQVFNYGLRSYRDLPLRYAEFGSCHRNEASGALHGLMRVRGFVQDDAHIFCTEDQFIAESIAFNELAMSVYKDFGFDQIAIKLSLRPEQRAGTDETWDRAEQGLRDALTACGLEWEELPGEGAFYGPKIEYHIKDALGRSWQCGTLQLDMVLPERLGAEYVAEDNGRRRPVMLHRAIVGSMERFLGILIEHHAGAMPAWLAPVQVVVMNIAESQTDYARSLAQSLQKQGLRVEADLRNEKISYKIREHTLEKVPYLLVVGDKEREAQTVAVRARGGVDLGVMPVEAFVERLQQDLRAFK
;
A
#
# COMPACT_ATOMS: atom_id res chain seq x y z
N MET A 1 -33.03 -11.97 36.79
CA MET A 1 -33.37 -12.32 35.37
C MET A 1 -32.54 -11.45 34.49
N VAL A 2 -31.99 -12.04 33.45
CA VAL A 2 -31.17 -11.35 32.43
C VAL A 2 -31.82 -11.54 31.09
N SER A 3 -32.03 -10.48 30.32
CA SER A 3 -32.67 -10.49 29.00
C SER A 3 -31.60 -10.27 27.93
N ILE A 4 -31.36 -11.24 27.08
CA ILE A 4 -30.38 -11.18 26.01
C ILE A 4 -31.10 -10.96 24.66
N ARG A 5 -30.81 -9.85 23.98
CA ARG A 5 -31.31 -9.56 22.63
C ARG A 5 -30.32 -10.09 21.60
N LEU A 6 -30.81 -10.92 20.69
CA LEU A 6 -30.02 -11.49 19.60
C LEU A 6 -30.13 -10.65 18.31
N PRO A 7 -29.23 -10.81 17.32
CA PRO A 7 -29.22 -10.02 16.08
C PRO A 7 -30.50 -10.14 15.23
N ASP A 8 -31.24 -11.24 15.35
CA ASP A 8 -32.52 -11.46 14.68
C ASP A 8 -33.71 -10.75 15.37
N GLY A 9 -33.42 -9.99 16.44
CA GLY A 9 -34.40 -9.28 17.25
C GLY A 9 -35.10 -10.14 18.33
N SER A 10 -34.83 -11.42 18.40
CA SER A 10 -35.37 -12.29 19.45
C SER A 10 -34.74 -11.99 20.82
N VAL A 11 -35.52 -12.17 21.89
CA VAL A 11 -35.06 -11.96 23.27
C VAL A 11 -35.14 -13.28 24.02
N ARG A 12 -34.03 -13.63 24.68
CA ARG A 12 -33.95 -14.79 25.59
C ARG A 12 -33.83 -14.33 27.01
N GLN A 13 -34.60 -14.96 27.90
CA GLN A 13 -34.61 -14.63 29.33
C GLN A 13 -33.96 -15.78 30.12
N TYR A 14 -33.13 -15.41 31.11
CA TYR A 14 -32.43 -16.34 31.97
C TYR A 14 -32.67 -15.93 33.44
N GLU A 15 -32.88 -16.92 34.31
CA GLU A 15 -33.14 -16.66 35.71
C GLU A 15 -31.89 -16.23 36.51
N HIS A 16 -30.71 -16.51 35.96
CA HIS A 16 -29.40 -16.18 36.55
C HIS A 16 -28.44 -15.60 35.50
N PRO A 17 -27.34 -14.98 35.92
CA PRO A 17 -26.28 -14.60 35.00
C PRO A 17 -25.81 -15.80 34.15
N VAL A 18 -25.57 -15.58 32.86
CA VAL A 18 -25.19 -16.61 31.89
C VAL A 18 -23.93 -16.23 31.13
N THR A 19 -23.21 -17.24 30.68
CA THR A 19 -22.05 -17.01 29.81
C THR A 19 -22.48 -16.94 28.33
N VAL A 20 -21.62 -16.35 27.50
CA VAL A 20 -21.78 -16.35 26.03
C VAL A 20 -21.93 -17.80 25.50
N ALA A 21 -21.15 -18.73 26.07
CA ALA A 21 -21.22 -20.14 25.70
C ALA A 21 -22.57 -20.78 26.02
N GLU A 22 -23.16 -20.49 27.18
CA GLU A 22 -24.49 -20.97 27.57
C GLU A 22 -25.59 -20.41 26.68
N VAL A 23 -25.49 -19.12 26.30
CA VAL A 23 -26.42 -18.51 25.33
C VAL A 23 -26.30 -19.21 23.98
N ALA A 24 -25.08 -19.43 23.47
CA ALA A 24 -24.83 -20.15 22.22
C ALA A 24 -25.41 -21.58 22.27
N ALA A 25 -25.23 -22.29 23.38
CA ALA A 25 -25.78 -23.64 23.59
C ALA A 25 -27.31 -23.66 23.63
N SER A 26 -27.93 -22.63 24.22
CA SER A 26 -29.39 -22.50 24.25
C SER A 26 -30.01 -22.24 22.88
N ILE A 27 -29.24 -21.66 21.94
CA ILE A 27 -29.67 -21.44 20.55
C ILE A 27 -29.58 -22.74 19.75
N GLY A 28 -28.48 -23.48 19.93
CA GLY A 28 -28.30 -24.78 19.29
C GLY A 28 -26.90 -25.35 19.40
N PRO A 29 -26.75 -26.70 19.35
CA PRO A 29 -25.47 -27.38 19.54
C PRO A 29 -24.46 -27.07 18.44
N GLY A 30 -24.92 -26.78 17.23
CA GLY A 30 -24.04 -26.36 16.11
C GLY A 30 -23.39 -25.01 16.38
N LEU A 31 -24.17 -24.02 16.86
CA LEU A 31 -23.65 -22.69 17.20
C LEU A 31 -22.72 -22.75 18.43
N ALA A 32 -23.08 -23.54 19.46
CA ALA A 32 -22.21 -23.75 20.61
C ALA A 32 -20.84 -24.30 20.21
N LYS A 33 -20.81 -25.25 19.28
CA LYS A 33 -19.55 -25.81 18.75
C LYS A 33 -18.78 -24.81 17.89
N ALA A 34 -19.45 -23.93 17.15
CA ALA A 34 -18.84 -22.96 16.26
C ALA A 34 -18.36 -21.69 16.99
N ALA A 35 -18.90 -21.37 18.16
CA ALA A 35 -18.63 -20.16 18.90
C ALA A 35 -17.12 -20.02 19.25
N LEU A 36 -16.57 -18.85 18.94
CA LEU A 36 -15.21 -18.43 19.25
C LEU A 36 -15.19 -17.28 20.27
N GLY A 37 -16.24 -16.49 20.33
CA GLY A 37 -16.45 -15.37 21.24
C GLY A 37 -17.87 -14.83 21.13
N GLY A 38 -18.10 -13.66 21.67
CA GLY A 38 -19.34 -12.90 21.55
C GLY A 38 -19.08 -11.41 21.34
N LYS A 39 -20.04 -10.73 20.74
CA LYS A 39 -20.07 -9.25 20.68
C LYS A 39 -21.17 -8.78 21.61
N LEU A 40 -20.77 -8.40 22.83
CA LEU A 40 -21.65 -7.97 23.92
C LEU A 40 -21.74 -6.45 23.91
N ASP A 41 -22.91 -5.89 23.63
CA ASP A 41 -23.15 -4.44 23.50
C ASP A 41 -22.12 -3.73 22.58
N GLY A 42 -21.66 -4.45 21.54
CA GLY A 42 -20.68 -3.96 20.57
C GLY A 42 -19.23 -4.31 20.88
N GLU A 43 -18.90 -4.78 22.07
CA GLU A 43 -17.55 -5.17 22.46
C GLU A 43 -17.31 -6.68 22.32
N LEU A 44 -16.11 -7.04 21.83
CA LEU A 44 -15.70 -8.45 21.71
C LEU A 44 -15.33 -9.03 23.08
N VAL A 45 -15.93 -10.17 23.40
CA VAL A 45 -15.69 -10.89 24.67
C VAL A 45 -15.49 -12.39 24.45
N ASP A 46 -14.86 -13.05 25.44
CA ASP A 46 -14.68 -14.49 25.44
C ASP A 46 -16.01 -15.25 25.55
N THR A 47 -16.04 -16.51 25.10
CA THR A 47 -17.21 -17.39 25.31
C THR A 47 -17.50 -17.62 26.79
N SER A 48 -16.52 -17.47 27.68
CA SER A 48 -16.63 -17.57 29.14
C SER A 48 -17.08 -16.29 29.84
N ALA A 49 -17.24 -15.18 29.09
CA ALA A 49 -17.69 -13.92 29.67
C ALA A 49 -19.09 -14.05 30.27
N LEU A 50 -19.21 -13.66 31.54
CA LEU A 50 -20.49 -13.68 32.27
C LEU A 50 -21.30 -12.43 31.94
N ILE A 51 -22.57 -12.64 31.63
CA ILE A 51 -23.55 -11.57 31.34
C ILE A 51 -24.52 -11.55 32.53
N ASP A 52 -24.49 -10.50 33.30
CA ASP A 52 -25.28 -10.31 34.54
C ASP A 52 -26.33 -9.20 34.45
N HIS A 53 -26.45 -8.59 33.29
CA HIS A 53 -27.38 -7.49 32.99
C HIS A 53 -28.06 -7.69 31.64
N ASP A 54 -29.11 -6.92 31.38
CA ASP A 54 -29.80 -6.93 30.07
C ASP A 54 -28.87 -6.35 29.01
N ALA A 55 -28.63 -7.12 27.92
CA ALA A 55 -27.63 -6.78 26.92
C ALA A 55 -28.01 -7.26 25.51
N SER A 56 -27.37 -6.74 24.49
CA SER A 56 -27.35 -7.29 23.14
C SER A 56 -26.14 -8.19 22.93
N LEU A 57 -26.36 -9.37 22.33
CA LEU A 57 -25.30 -10.34 22.11
C LEU A 57 -25.38 -10.93 20.70
N ALA A 58 -24.27 -10.82 19.95
CA ALA A 58 -24.03 -11.60 18.75
C ALA A 58 -22.97 -12.66 19.03
N ILE A 59 -23.25 -13.93 18.70
CA ILE A 59 -22.26 -15.01 18.81
C ILE A 59 -21.29 -14.91 17.64
N VAL A 60 -20.00 -14.82 17.92
CA VAL A 60 -18.93 -14.74 16.93
C VAL A 60 -18.41 -16.15 16.61
N THR A 61 -18.36 -16.47 15.33
CA THR A 61 -17.93 -17.78 14.81
C THR A 61 -16.75 -17.65 13.84
N ASP A 62 -16.28 -18.75 13.30
CA ASP A 62 -15.23 -18.81 12.27
C ASP A 62 -15.66 -18.22 10.90
N LYS A 63 -16.91 -17.85 10.74
CA LYS A 63 -17.44 -17.20 9.52
C LYS A 63 -17.39 -15.68 9.58
N ASP A 64 -17.16 -15.13 10.77
CA ASP A 64 -17.13 -13.70 11.04
C ASP A 64 -15.69 -13.18 10.97
N ALA A 65 -15.50 -11.92 10.52
CA ALA A 65 -14.19 -11.28 10.50
C ALA A 65 -13.58 -11.22 11.92
N ASP A 66 -14.38 -10.82 12.92
CA ASP A 66 -13.98 -10.81 14.33
C ASP A 66 -13.52 -12.21 14.81
N GLY A 67 -14.12 -13.29 14.27
CA GLY A 67 -13.73 -14.67 14.59
C GLY A 67 -12.36 -15.05 14.07
N LEU A 68 -12.01 -14.56 12.87
CA LEU A 68 -10.66 -14.76 12.32
C LEU A 68 -9.61 -14.00 13.13
N ASP A 69 -9.91 -12.81 13.63
CA ASP A 69 -9.01 -12.04 14.48
C ASP A 69 -8.80 -12.73 15.85
N ILE A 70 -9.85 -13.32 16.43
CA ILE A 70 -9.73 -14.15 17.65
C ILE A 70 -8.82 -15.36 17.40
N ILE A 71 -8.93 -16.01 16.24
CA ILE A 71 -8.05 -17.14 15.85
C ILE A 71 -6.60 -16.67 15.72
N ARG A 72 -6.34 -15.55 15.03
CA ARG A 72 -4.99 -14.97 14.86
C ARG A 72 -4.37 -14.59 16.19
N HIS A 73 -5.13 -13.92 17.04
CA HIS A 73 -4.71 -13.53 18.38
C HIS A 73 -4.33 -14.74 19.25
N SER A 74 -5.17 -15.76 19.22
CA SER A 74 -4.91 -16.99 19.97
C SER A 74 -3.75 -17.79 19.37
N ALA A 75 -3.53 -17.73 18.06
CA ALA A 75 -2.37 -18.35 17.42
C ALA A 75 -1.05 -17.66 17.83
N ALA A 76 -1.05 -16.34 18.09
CA ALA A 76 0.09 -15.64 18.67
C ALA A 76 0.44 -16.16 20.06
N HIS A 77 -0.55 -16.39 20.92
CA HIS A 77 -0.35 -16.99 22.23
C HIS A 77 0.13 -18.46 22.15
N LEU A 78 -0.40 -19.23 21.19
CA LEU A 78 0.06 -20.60 20.94
C LEU A 78 1.53 -20.63 20.51
N LEU A 79 1.96 -19.64 19.70
CA LEU A 79 3.37 -19.45 19.35
C LEU A 79 4.22 -19.19 20.60
N ALA A 80 3.80 -18.25 21.46
CA ALA A 80 4.52 -17.94 22.70
C ALA A 80 4.62 -19.17 23.63
N TYR A 81 3.54 -19.95 23.75
CA TYR A 81 3.52 -21.21 24.50
C TYR A 81 4.54 -22.21 23.94
N ALA A 82 4.54 -22.45 22.62
CA ALA A 82 5.48 -23.37 21.99
C ALA A 82 6.94 -22.93 22.16
N VAL A 83 7.21 -21.61 22.03
CA VAL A 83 8.55 -21.07 22.27
C VAL A 83 9.00 -21.27 23.72
N LYS A 84 8.14 -20.99 24.70
CA LYS A 84 8.48 -21.16 26.11
C LYS A 84 8.75 -22.64 26.49
N GLU A 85 8.05 -23.59 25.86
CA GLU A 85 8.35 -25.01 26.10
C GLU A 85 9.67 -25.48 25.47
N LEU A 86 9.99 -24.99 24.27
CA LEU A 86 11.22 -25.38 23.56
C LEU A 86 12.44 -24.57 24.00
N TYR A 87 12.23 -23.31 24.36
CA TYR A 87 13.27 -22.36 24.73
C TYR A 87 12.88 -21.61 26.02
N PRO A 88 12.94 -22.23 27.17
CA PRO A 88 12.48 -21.67 28.46
C PRO A 88 13.12 -20.32 28.83
N GLU A 89 14.35 -20.07 28.35
CA GLU A 89 15.09 -18.82 28.60
C GLU A 89 14.61 -17.64 27.73
N ALA A 90 13.90 -17.92 26.63
CA ALA A 90 13.33 -16.85 25.79
C ALA A 90 12.25 -16.10 26.57
N GLN A 91 12.34 -14.78 26.64
CA GLN A 91 11.35 -13.95 27.32
C GLN A 91 10.29 -13.47 26.33
N VAL A 92 9.04 -13.50 26.74
CA VAL A 92 7.89 -13.09 25.94
C VAL A 92 7.59 -11.60 26.16
N THR A 93 7.18 -10.90 25.10
CA THR A 93 6.84 -9.49 25.19
C THR A 93 5.39 -9.24 24.76
N ILE A 94 5.14 -8.97 23.48
CA ILE A 94 3.81 -8.70 22.92
C ILE A 94 3.56 -9.50 21.65
N GLY A 95 2.30 -9.85 21.40
CA GLY A 95 1.87 -10.63 20.24
C GLY A 95 0.56 -10.13 19.63
N PRO A 96 0.54 -8.98 18.92
CA PRO A 96 -0.68 -8.45 18.31
C PRO A 96 -1.05 -9.18 17.02
N VAL A 97 -2.32 -9.03 16.64
CA VAL A 97 -2.84 -9.35 15.32
C VAL A 97 -2.39 -8.28 14.32
N ILE A 98 -2.11 -8.69 13.12
CA ILE A 98 -1.82 -7.85 11.96
C ILE A 98 -2.64 -8.31 10.77
N ASP A 99 -2.64 -7.53 9.68
CA ASP A 99 -3.28 -7.92 8.43
C ASP A 99 -2.78 -9.31 7.98
N ASN A 100 -3.73 -10.24 7.77
CA ASN A 100 -3.49 -11.61 7.34
C ASN A 100 -2.60 -12.48 8.26
N GLY A 101 -2.42 -12.07 9.53
CA GLY A 101 -1.60 -12.86 10.43
C GLY A 101 -1.44 -12.30 11.84
N PHE A 102 -0.33 -12.62 12.42
CA PHE A 102 0.07 -12.21 13.75
C PHE A 102 1.61 -12.19 13.85
N TYR A 103 2.12 -11.60 14.90
CA TYR A 103 3.51 -11.81 15.31
C TYR A 103 3.61 -11.94 16.82
N TYR A 104 4.77 -12.39 17.29
CA TYR A 104 5.14 -12.31 18.70
C TYR A 104 6.62 -11.93 18.83
N ASP A 105 6.91 -11.02 19.77
CA ASP A 105 8.26 -10.53 20.02
C ASP A 105 8.89 -11.24 21.20
N PHE A 106 10.15 -11.66 21.04
CA PHE A 106 10.92 -12.40 22.01
C PHE A 106 12.27 -11.73 22.25
N SER A 107 12.71 -11.70 23.52
CA SER A 107 14.11 -11.48 23.87
C SER A 107 14.76 -12.84 24.09
N TYR A 108 15.79 -13.16 23.32
CA TYR A 108 16.52 -14.42 23.42
C TYR A 108 17.99 -14.23 23.08
N SER A 109 18.85 -15.01 23.74
CA SER A 109 20.33 -14.84 23.70
C SER A 109 20.97 -15.15 22.35
N ARG A 110 20.29 -15.91 21.48
CA ARG A 110 20.72 -16.19 20.11
C ARG A 110 19.61 -15.94 19.10
N PRO A 111 19.93 -15.70 17.81
CA PRO A 111 18.93 -15.62 16.76
C PRO A 111 18.14 -16.93 16.58
N PHE A 112 16.83 -16.82 16.35
CA PHE A 112 16.04 -17.93 15.86
C PHE A 112 16.38 -18.21 14.40
N THR A 113 16.53 -19.48 14.06
CA THR A 113 16.84 -19.94 12.70
C THR A 113 15.59 -20.49 12.01
N PRO A 114 15.62 -20.71 10.67
CA PRO A 114 14.52 -21.37 9.96
C PRO A 114 14.19 -22.76 10.55
N GLU A 115 15.19 -23.52 10.97
CA GLU A 115 15.01 -24.82 11.61
C GLU A 115 14.33 -24.72 12.99
N ASP A 116 14.55 -23.61 13.70
CA ASP A 116 13.81 -23.34 14.95
C ASP A 116 12.33 -23.06 14.64
N LEU A 117 12.02 -22.30 13.58
CA LEU A 117 10.64 -22.06 13.18
C LEU A 117 9.89 -23.35 12.86
N GLU A 118 10.53 -24.30 12.16
CA GLU A 118 9.94 -25.60 11.86
C GLU A 118 9.63 -26.40 13.14
N LYS A 119 10.55 -26.38 14.11
CA LYS A 119 10.36 -27.04 15.41
C LYS A 119 9.24 -26.39 16.21
N ILE A 120 9.21 -25.06 16.25
CA ILE A 120 8.18 -24.29 16.95
C ILE A 120 6.80 -24.55 16.30
N GLU A 121 6.69 -24.48 14.97
CA GLU A 121 5.44 -24.76 14.26
C GLU A 121 4.92 -26.17 14.54
N LYS A 122 5.80 -27.18 14.51
CA LYS A 122 5.44 -28.54 14.87
C LYS A 122 4.95 -28.64 16.33
N ARG A 123 5.60 -27.94 17.26
CA ARG A 123 5.16 -27.89 18.64
C ARG A 123 3.82 -27.21 18.81
N MET A 124 3.57 -26.12 18.11
CA MET A 124 2.26 -25.48 18.07
C MET A 124 1.17 -26.45 17.59
N GLN A 125 1.44 -27.25 16.54
CA GLN A 125 0.49 -28.28 16.06
C GLN A 125 0.20 -29.35 17.10
N GLU A 126 1.20 -29.78 17.86
CA GLU A 126 1.04 -30.74 18.96
C GLU A 126 0.20 -30.17 20.11
N LEU A 127 0.45 -28.91 20.49
CA LEU A 127 -0.30 -28.17 21.51
C LEU A 127 -1.76 -27.95 21.11
N ALA A 128 -1.99 -27.55 19.84
CA ALA A 128 -3.34 -27.40 19.31
C ALA A 128 -4.15 -28.71 19.36
N LYS A 129 -3.51 -29.85 19.07
CA LYS A 129 -4.16 -31.19 19.13
C LYS A 129 -4.54 -31.62 20.53
N LYS A 130 -3.90 -31.09 21.57
CA LYS A 130 -4.27 -31.40 22.97
C LYS A 130 -5.66 -30.86 23.34
N ASP A 131 -6.17 -29.85 22.58
CA ASP A 131 -7.46 -29.19 22.80
C ASP A 131 -7.65 -28.68 24.24
N GLU A 132 -6.60 -28.07 24.77
CA GLU A 132 -6.59 -27.53 26.14
C GLU A 132 -7.52 -26.32 26.25
N PRO A 133 -8.36 -26.21 27.29
CA PRO A 133 -9.24 -25.08 27.49
C PRO A 133 -8.43 -23.81 27.76
N VAL A 134 -8.92 -22.68 27.21
CA VAL A 134 -8.38 -21.34 27.49
C VAL A 134 -9.19 -20.73 28.62
N SER A 135 -8.53 -20.36 29.70
CA SER A 135 -9.15 -19.74 30.88
C SER A 135 -8.67 -18.33 31.09
N ARG A 136 -9.61 -17.44 31.51
CA ARG A 136 -9.33 -16.05 31.85
C ARG A 136 -9.45 -15.82 33.34
N ARG A 137 -8.51 -15.06 33.92
CA ARG A 137 -8.60 -14.54 35.29
C ARG A 137 -8.34 -13.05 35.28
N VAL A 138 -9.15 -12.32 36.04
CA VAL A 138 -8.88 -10.92 36.41
C VAL A 138 -8.12 -10.95 37.73
N VAL A 139 -6.99 -10.26 37.78
CA VAL A 139 -6.10 -10.26 38.94
C VAL A 139 -5.71 -8.83 39.31
N SER A 140 -5.22 -8.64 40.54
CA SER A 140 -4.65 -7.36 40.91
C SER A 140 -3.32 -7.10 40.20
N ARG A 141 -2.97 -5.84 40.02
CA ARG A 141 -1.69 -5.43 39.41
C ARG A 141 -0.50 -6.03 40.16
N ALA A 142 -0.52 -5.99 41.49
CA ALA A 142 0.54 -6.54 42.32
C ALA A 142 0.70 -8.06 42.11
N GLU A 143 -0.40 -8.81 42.14
CA GLU A 143 -0.41 -10.24 41.87
C GLU A 143 0.18 -10.58 40.48
N ALA A 144 -0.21 -9.82 39.45
CA ALA A 144 0.29 -10.03 38.10
C ALA A 144 1.79 -9.74 37.98
N VAL A 145 2.27 -8.63 38.55
CA VAL A 145 3.70 -8.26 38.56
C VAL A 145 4.53 -9.32 39.29
N ASP A 146 4.08 -9.74 40.48
CA ASP A 146 4.77 -10.75 41.28
C ASP A 146 4.82 -12.09 40.54
N TYR A 147 3.71 -12.47 39.89
CA TYR A 147 3.66 -13.69 39.08
C TYR A 147 4.71 -13.67 37.97
N PHE A 148 4.70 -12.65 37.12
CA PHE A 148 5.64 -12.59 35.98
C PHE A 148 7.10 -12.44 36.42
N ARG A 149 7.37 -11.72 37.51
CA ARG A 149 8.72 -11.67 38.10
C ARG A 149 9.17 -13.02 38.64
N SER A 150 8.27 -13.77 39.25
CA SER A 150 8.60 -15.10 39.82
C SER A 150 8.99 -16.12 38.75
N ILE A 151 8.46 -16.01 37.54
CA ILE A 151 8.79 -16.87 36.38
C ILE A 151 9.84 -16.23 35.45
N GLY A 152 10.45 -15.10 35.82
CA GLY A 152 11.53 -14.45 35.06
C GLY A 152 11.12 -13.63 33.86
N GLU A 153 9.82 -13.33 33.66
CA GLU A 153 9.29 -12.57 32.54
C GLU A 153 9.32 -11.07 32.82
N LYS A 154 10.50 -10.45 32.72
CA LYS A 154 10.72 -9.04 33.06
C LYS A 154 9.87 -8.08 32.22
N TYR A 155 9.74 -8.32 30.90
CA TYR A 155 9.00 -7.44 30.00
C TYR A 155 7.50 -7.42 30.31
N LYS A 156 6.91 -8.55 30.70
CA LYS A 156 5.51 -8.62 31.11
C LYS A 156 5.27 -7.82 32.39
N ALA A 157 6.18 -7.90 33.35
CA ALA A 157 6.11 -7.07 34.57
C ALA A 157 6.17 -5.57 34.24
N GLU A 158 7.11 -5.15 33.36
CA GLU A 158 7.22 -3.74 32.92
C GLU A 158 5.98 -3.26 32.16
N ILE A 159 5.37 -4.11 31.32
CA ILE A 159 4.12 -3.77 30.61
C ILE A 159 3.02 -3.52 31.63
N ILE A 160 2.83 -4.42 32.60
CA ILE A 160 1.79 -4.31 33.64
C ILE A 160 1.95 -3.02 34.43
N GLU A 161 3.17 -2.66 34.79
CA GLU A 161 3.48 -1.42 35.51
C GLU A 161 3.11 -0.15 34.72
N SER A 162 3.15 -0.23 33.38
CA SER A 162 2.80 0.89 32.48
C SER A 162 1.32 0.99 32.11
N ILE A 163 0.50 -0.02 32.39
CA ILE A 163 -0.95 0.00 32.12
C ILE A 163 -1.62 1.04 33.06
N PRO A 164 -2.56 1.88 32.57
CA PRO A 164 -3.31 2.81 33.42
C PRO A 164 -3.96 2.12 34.61
N SER A 165 -4.04 2.82 35.76
CA SER A 165 -4.61 2.24 36.99
C SER A 165 -6.11 1.94 36.90
N SER A 166 -6.80 2.53 35.92
CA SER A 166 -8.22 2.30 35.64
C SER A 166 -8.47 0.96 34.94
N ASP A 167 -7.44 0.36 34.31
CA ASP A 167 -7.61 -0.80 33.46
C ASP A 167 -7.48 -2.10 34.25
N GLU A 168 -8.35 -3.07 33.93
CA GLU A 168 -8.28 -4.42 34.47
C GLU A 168 -7.06 -5.19 33.95
N ILE A 169 -6.40 -5.93 34.82
CA ILE A 169 -5.32 -6.85 34.43
C ILE A 169 -5.91 -8.25 34.24
N LYS A 170 -5.86 -8.71 32.99
CA LYS A 170 -6.38 -10.02 32.57
C LYS A 170 -5.25 -10.96 32.25
N LEU A 171 -5.27 -12.15 32.83
CA LEU A 171 -4.35 -13.24 32.53
C LEU A 171 -5.11 -14.36 31.81
N TYR A 172 -4.55 -14.85 30.73
CA TYR A 172 -5.06 -15.98 29.96
C TYR A 172 -4.12 -17.17 30.10
N SER A 173 -4.69 -18.31 30.42
CA SER A 173 -3.94 -19.57 30.62
C SER A 173 -4.47 -20.66 29.70
N HIS A 174 -3.57 -21.41 29.11
CA HIS A 174 -3.85 -22.63 28.37
C HIS A 174 -2.70 -23.63 28.61
N GLY A 175 -3.05 -24.79 29.09
CA GLY A 175 -2.06 -25.76 29.55
C GLY A 175 -1.12 -25.20 30.63
N GLY A 176 0.17 -25.33 30.42
CA GLY A 176 1.21 -24.81 31.31
C GLY A 176 1.64 -23.37 31.07
N PHE A 177 1.02 -22.65 30.13
CA PHE A 177 1.40 -21.30 29.74
C PHE A 177 0.35 -20.29 30.21
N THR A 178 0.82 -19.18 30.79
CA THR A 178 -0.03 -18.05 31.20
C THR A 178 0.57 -16.73 30.64
N ASP A 179 -0.28 -15.92 30.02
CA ASP A 179 0.13 -14.66 29.43
C ASP A 179 -0.77 -13.50 29.87
N LEU A 180 -0.22 -12.28 29.85
CA LEU A 180 -0.94 -11.02 30.00
C LEU A 180 -1.60 -10.66 28.66
N CYS A 181 -2.93 -10.47 28.66
CA CYS A 181 -3.63 -10.12 27.44
C CYS A 181 -4.96 -9.42 27.69
N ARG A 182 -5.41 -8.62 26.71
CA ARG A 182 -6.75 -8.01 26.74
C ARG A 182 -7.84 -9.00 26.31
N GLY A 183 -7.50 -10.00 25.51
CA GLY A 183 -8.45 -10.94 24.90
C GLY A 183 -9.26 -10.32 23.76
N PRO A 184 -10.34 -10.97 23.28
CA PRO A 184 -10.69 -12.35 23.63
C PRO A 184 -9.83 -13.42 22.96
N HIS A 185 -9.94 -14.65 23.43
CA HIS A 185 -9.30 -15.83 22.87
C HIS A 185 -10.30 -16.94 22.54
N VAL A 186 -9.87 -17.89 21.69
CA VAL A 186 -10.65 -19.10 21.42
C VAL A 186 -10.93 -19.89 22.70
N PRO A 187 -12.04 -20.63 22.79
CA PRO A 187 -12.39 -21.40 24.00
C PRO A 187 -11.44 -22.55 24.30
N SER A 188 -10.75 -23.08 23.28
CA SER A 188 -9.73 -24.12 23.46
C SER A 188 -8.70 -24.08 22.33
N THR A 189 -7.49 -24.61 22.58
CA THR A 189 -6.39 -24.68 21.59
C THR A 189 -6.76 -25.50 20.35
N GLY A 190 -7.70 -26.44 20.45
CA GLY A 190 -8.20 -27.26 19.35
C GLY A 190 -8.96 -26.49 18.27
N LYS A 191 -9.31 -25.21 18.51
CA LYS A 191 -9.85 -24.30 17.49
C LYS A 191 -8.78 -23.81 16.51
N LEU A 192 -7.50 -23.86 16.88
CA LEU A 192 -6.38 -23.40 16.10
C LEU A 192 -5.85 -24.51 15.20
N LYS A 193 -6.45 -24.67 14.01
CA LYS A 193 -6.18 -25.81 13.13
C LYS A 193 -5.27 -25.46 11.95
N VAL A 194 -5.34 -24.21 11.49
CA VAL A 194 -4.70 -23.75 10.24
C VAL A 194 -3.84 -22.54 10.54
N PHE A 195 -2.55 -22.75 10.64
CA PHE A 195 -1.56 -21.69 10.84
C PHE A 195 -0.23 -22.07 10.21
N LYS A 196 0.64 -21.08 10.01
CA LYS A 196 2.01 -21.26 9.52
C LYS A 196 2.91 -20.16 10.05
N LEU A 197 4.11 -20.52 10.50
CA LEU A 197 5.15 -19.55 10.81
C LEU A 197 5.86 -19.11 9.52
N MET A 198 6.14 -17.82 9.40
CA MET A 198 6.57 -17.21 8.14
C MET A 198 8.06 -16.85 8.15
N LYS A 199 8.46 -15.99 9.07
CA LYS A 199 9.83 -15.44 9.13
C LYS A 199 10.17 -14.88 10.50
N VAL A 200 11.47 -14.68 10.72
CA VAL A 200 11.99 -13.90 11.84
C VAL A 200 12.48 -12.55 11.34
N ALA A 201 12.26 -11.49 12.10
CA ALA A 201 12.80 -10.16 11.86
C ALA A 201 13.29 -9.53 13.18
N GLY A 202 14.19 -8.57 13.10
CA GLY A 202 14.53 -7.72 14.24
C GLY A 202 13.41 -6.74 14.57
N ALA A 203 13.24 -6.45 15.86
CA ALA A 203 12.37 -5.40 16.37
C ALA A 203 13.07 -4.73 17.56
N TYR A 204 12.62 -3.51 17.92
CA TYR A 204 13.13 -2.83 19.10
C TYR A 204 12.04 -2.79 20.18
N TRP A 205 12.43 -2.97 21.44
CA TRP A 205 11.51 -2.86 22.55
C TRP A 205 10.79 -1.50 22.53
N ARG A 206 9.45 -1.52 22.58
CA ARG A 206 8.57 -0.34 22.47
C ARG A 206 8.78 0.48 21.18
N GLY A 207 9.36 -0.10 20.13
CA GLY A 207 9.58 0.57 18.85
C GLY A 207 10.69 1.64 18.85
N ASP A 208 11.42 1.81 19.93
CA ASP A 208 12.53 2.77 20.02
C ASP A 208 13.86 2.07 19.72
N SER A 209 14.56 2.55 18.69
CA SER A 209 15.86 2.02 18.26
C SER A 209 16.98 2.14 19.30
N LYS A 210 16.77 2.90 20.38
CA LYS A 210 17.69 3.02 21.52
C LYS A 210 17.51 1.90 22.52
N ASN A 211 16.38 1.18 22.48
CA ASN A 211 16.08 0.08 23.37
C ASN A 211 16.66 -1.24 22.87
N GLU A 212 16.54 -2.27 23.71
CA GLU A 212 16.99 -3.63 23.43
C GLU A 212 16.36 -4.18 22.15
N GLN A 213 17.17 -4.85 21.34
CA GLN A 213 16.73 -5.51 20.12
C GLN A 213 16.06 -6.83 20.45
N LEU A 214 14.84 -7.00 19.95
CA LEU A 214 14.03 -8.20 20.07
C LEU A 214 14.00 -8.98 18.75
N GLN A 215 13.52 -10.21 18.82
CA GLN A 215 13.27 -11.04 17.65
C GLN A 215 11.77 -11.22 17.47
N ARG A 216 11.27 -10.82 16.31
CA ARG A 216 9.86 -10.89 15.93
C ARG A 216 9.63 -12.11 15.04
N ILE A 217 8.84 -13.06 15.52
CA ILE A 217 8.39 -14.21 14.73
C ILE A 217 7.02 -13.88 14.15
N TYR A 218 6.93 -13.87 12.82
CA TYR A 218 5.67 -13.68 12.09
C TYR A 218 5.01 -15.02 11.81
N GLY A 219 3.69 -15.05 11.92
CA GLY A 219 2.85 -16.17 11.54
C GLY A 219 1.55 -15.72 10.85
N THR A 220 0.89 -16.66 10.22
CA THR A 220 -0.44 -16.49 9.65
C THR A 220 -1.37 -17.56 10.18
N ALA A 221 -2.67 -17.23 10.37
CA ALA A 221 -3.68 -18.19 10.79
C ALA A 221 -5.01 -17.93 10.09
N TRP A 222 -5.71 -19.03 9.77
CA TRP A 222 -6.90 -19.03 8.93
C TRP A 222 -7.94 -20.01 9.46
N THR A 223 -9.19 -19.82 9.06
CA THR A 223 -10.28 -20.74 9.39
C THR A 223 -10.22 -22.00 8.54
N LYS A 224 -9.78 -21.86 7.26
CA LYS A 224 -9.70 -22.95 6.29
C LYS A 224 -8.31 -23.07 5.68
N LYS A 225 -7.95 -24.29 5.31
CA LYS A 225 -6.66 -24.57 4.67
C LYS A 225 -6.55 -23.95 3.29
N GLU A 226 -7.66 -23.92 2.54
CA GLU A 226 -7.73 -23.33 1.21
C GLU A 226 -7.39 -21.84 1.22
N ASP A 227 -7.87 -21.10 2.24
CA ASP A 227 -7.60 -19.66 2.38
C ASP A 227 -6.11 -19.42 2.72
N GLN A 228 -5.52 -20.27 3.56
CA GLN A 228 -4.08 -20.23 3.84
C GLN A 228 -3.26 -20.51 2.59
N ASP A 229 -3.61 -21.55 1.82
CA ASP A 229 -2.89 -21.93 0.62
C ASP A 229 -2.98 -20.84 -0.47
N ALA A 230 -4.16 -20.22 -0.62
CA ALA A 230 -4.34 -19.07 -1.50
C ALA A 230 -3.46 -17.89 -1.07
N TYR A 231 -3.40 -17.59 0.23
CA TYR A 231 -2.54 -16.53 0.76
C TYR A 231 -1.04 -16.82 0.54
N LEU A 232 -0.61 -18.03 0.80
CA LEU A 232 0.79 -18.44 0.59
C LEU A 232 1.17 -18.37 -0.90
N HIS A 233 0.27 -18.82 -1.78
CA HIS A 233 0.45 -18.72 -3.23
C HIS A 233 0.54 -17.25 -3.69
N MET A 234 -0.32 -16.38 -3.15
CA MET A 234 -0.24 -14.93 -3.42
C MET A 234 1.12 -14.34 -3.00
N LEU A 235 1.66 -14.76 -1.84
CA LEU A 235 2.98 -14.31 -1.39
C LEU A 235 4.12 -14.79 -2.31
N GLU A 236 4.07 -16.05 -2.76
CA GLU A 236 5.04 -16.58 -3.73
C GLU A 236 4.99 -15.82 -5.06
N GLU A 237 3.79 -15.55 -5.56
CA GLU A 237 3.61 -14.74 -6.76
C GLU A 237 4.09 -13.29 -6.56
N ALA A 238 3.84 -12.69 -5.39
CA ALA A 238 4.35 -11.37 -5.06
C ALA A 238 5.90 -11.34 -5.06
N GLU A 239 6.54 -12.38 -4.54
CA GLU A 239 8.00 -12.48 -4.55
C GLU A 239 8.58 -12.64 -5.96
N LYS A 240 7.91 -13.40 -6.84
CA LYS A 240 8.30 -13.54 -8.26
C LYS A 240 8.14 -12.22 -9.03
N ARG A 241 7.18 -11.38 -8.61
CA ARG A 241 6.87 -10.09 -9.25
C ARG A 241 7.61 -8.91 -8.63
N ASP A 242 8.41 -9.13 -7.58
CA ASP A 242 9.15 -8.06 -6.90
C ASP A 242 9.92 -7.21 -7.91
N HIS A 243 9.59 -5.91 -7.97
CA HIS A 243 10.16 -4.96 -8.92
C HIS A 243 11.69 -4.87 -8.85
N ARG A 244 12.30 -5.16 -7.69
CA ARG A 244 13.75 -5.15 -7.50
C ARG A 244 14.42 -6.34 -8.20
N LYS A 245 13.77 -7.51 -8.17
CA LYS A 245 14.22 -8.72 -8.89
C LYS A 245 14.03 -8.55 -10.39
N LEU A 246 12.85 -8.06 -10.79
CA LEU A 246 12.52 -7.82 -12.20
C LEU A 246 13.39 -6.72 -12.80
N ALA A 247 13.70 -5.66 -12.04
CA ALA A 247 14.60 -4.59 -12.50
C ALA A 247 15.99 -5.12 -12.84
N LYS A 248 16.54 -6.01 -12.01
CA LYS A 248 17.84 -6.65 -12.28
C LYS A 248 17.77 -7.57 -13.50
N GLN A 249 16.69 -8.34 -13.63
CA GLN A 249 16.49 -9.26 -14.76
C GLN A 249 16.32 -8.52 -16.10
N LEU A 250 15.58 -7.40 -16.09
CA LEU A 250 15.21 -6.64 -17.28
C LEU A 250 16.09 -5.41 -17.52
N ASP A 251 17.11 -5.20 -16.70
CA ASP A 251 18.06 -4.09 -16.78
C ASP A 251 17.37 -2.71 -16.74
N LEU A 252 16.51 -2.50 -15.72
CA LEU A 252 15.70 -1.27 -15.60
C LEU A 252 16.35 -0.19 -14.74
N PHE A 253 16.82 -0.54 -13.56
CA PHE A 253 17.42 0.39 -12.60
C PHE A 253 18.21 -0.35 -11.51
N HIS A 254 19.02 0.43 -10.75
CA HIS A 254 19.61 -0.02 -9.49
C HIS A 254 19.60 1.08 -8.44
N MET A 255 19.91 0.71 -7.21
CA MET A 255 20.17 1.60 -6.08
C MET A 255 21.50 1.23 -5.45
N GLN A 256 22.22 2.22 -4.89
CA GLN A 256 23.52 2.00 -4.26
C GLN A 256 23.74 2.92 -3.05
N GLU A 257 24.79 2.64 -2.28
CA GLU A 257 25.02 3.28 -0.98
C GLU A 257 25.34 4.78 -1.06
N GLU A 258 25.92 5.25 -2.16
CA GLU A 258 26.26 6.65 -2.36
C GLU A 258 25.02 7.55 -2.52
N SER A 259 23.87 6.96 -2.80
CA SER A 259 22.59 7.67 -2.96
C SER A 259 21.41 6.85 -2.40
N PRO A 260 21.36 6.65 -1.07
CA PRO A 260 20.39 5.76 -0.47
C PRO A 260 18.96 6.29 -0.64
N GLY A 261 18.08 5.45 -1.20
CA GLY A 261 16.70 5.82 -1.49
C GLY A 261 16.53 6.70 -2.72
N MET A 262 17.52 6.76 -3.62
CA MET A 262 17.43 7.43 -4.92
C MET A 262 17.82 6.45 -6.03
N VAL A 263 17.22 6.59 -7.20
CA VAL A 263 17.24 5.59 -8.26
C VAL A 263 18.22 5.96 -9.37
N PHE A 264 19.06 4.99 -9.78
CA PHE A 264 19.85 5.07 -11.00
C PHE A 264 19.10 4.32 -12.12
N TRP A 265 18.51 5.06 -13.04
CA TRP A 265 17.76 4.51 -14.15
C TRP A 265 18.66 4.07 -15.29
N HIS A 266 18.52 2.81 -15.75
CA HIS A 266 19.20 2.29 -16.93
C HIS A 266 18.41 2.64 -18.21
N PRO A 267 18.98 2.50 -19.41
CA PRO A 267 18.31 2.93 -20.64
C PRO A 267 16.91 2.35 -20.84
N LYS A 268 16.71 1.06 -20.54
CA LYS A 268 15.38 0.41 -20.65
C LYS A 268 14.41 0.97 -19.61
N GLY A 269 14.85 1.14 -18.37
CA GLY A 269 14.03 1.73 -17.30
C GLY A 269 13.71 3.20 -17.56
N TRP A 270 14.68 3.97 -18.07
CA TRP A 270 14.45 5.35 -18.44
C TRP A 270 13.48 5.49 -19.62
N THR A 271 13.52 4.58 -20.58
CA THR A 271 12.53 4.53 -21.66
C THR A 271 11.12 4.29 -21.11
N LEU A 272 10.96 3.33 -20.19
CA LEU A 272 9.67 3.08 -19.53
C LEU A 272 9.17 4.33 -18.79
N TRP A 273 10.06 5.01 -18.04
CA TRP A 273 9.75 6.27 -17.38
C TRP A 273 9.23 7.32 -18.37
N GLN A 274 9.96 7.53 -19.47
CA GLN A 274 9.59 8.52 -20.48
C GLN A 274 8.23 8.22 -21.14
N GLN A 275 7.88 6.93 -21.35
CA GLN A 275 6.58 6.56 -21.90
C GLN A 275 5.45 6.96 -20.94
N VAL A 276 5.60 6.69 -19.65
CA VAL A 276 4.61 7.09 -18.63
C VAL A 276 4.52 8.61 -18.54
N GLU A 277 5.66 9.31 -18.45
CA GLU A 277 5.70 10.77 -18.34
C GLU A 277 5.08 11.47 -19.56
N GLN A 278 5.40 11.01 -20.77
CA GLN A 278 4.84 11.57 -22.01
C GLN A 278 3.33 11.32 -22.11
N TYR A 279 2.87 10.14 -21.72
CA TYR A 279 1.44 9.83 -21.64
C TYR A 279 0.75 10.79 -20.67
N MET A 280 1.25 10.91 -19.44
CA MET A 280 0.68 11.78 -18.41
C MET A 280 0.69 13.25 -18.85
N ARG A 281 1.80 13.74 -19.42
CA ARG A 281 1.90 15.12 -19.92
C ARG A 281 0.82 15.41 -20.97
N ARG A 282 0.61 14.53 -21.93
CA ARG A 282 -0.44 14.67 -22.94
C ARG A 282 -1.83 14.74 -22.28
N ARG A 283 -2.16 13.78 -21.40
CA ARG A 283 -3.47 13.71 -20.73
C ARG A 283 -3.76 14.97 -19.90
N VAL A 284 -2.74 15.45 -19.19
CA VAL A 284 -2.84 16.66 -18.35
C VAL A 284 -2.99 17.91 -19.19
N ASN A 285 -2.23 18.04 -20.28
CA ASN A 285 -2.36 19.16 -21.23
C ASN A 285 -3.73 19.17 -21.90
N ASP A 286 -4.24 18.01 -22.36
CA ASP A 286 -5.57 17.88 -22.96
C ASP A 286 -6.69 18.27 -21.97
N ALA A 287 -6.47 18.10 -20.66
CA ALA A 287 -7.36 18.54 -19.60
C ALA A 287 -7.19 20.05 -19.23
N GLY A 288 -6.40 20.80 -19.98
CA GLY A 288 -6.25 22.26 -19.84
C GLY A 288 -5.33 22.69 -18.70
N TYR A 289 -4.39 21.84 -18.25
CA TYR A 289 -3.36 22.23 -17.31
C TYR A 289 -2.19 22.91 -18.03
N LEU A 290 -1.61 23.90 -17.37
CA LEU A 290 -0.41 24.60 -17.83
C LEU A 290 0.81 24.02 -17.10
N GLU A 291 1.75 23.45 -17.84
CA GLU A 291 2.98 22.92 -17.25
C GLU A 291 3.91 24.06 -16.85
N ILE A 292 4.37 24.02 -15.61
CA ILE A 292 5.34 24.98 -15.04
C ILE A 292 6.56 24.23 -14.49
N LYS A 293 7.60 24.98 -14.12
CA LYS A 293 8.78 24.43 -13.44
C LYS A 293 9.23 25.36 -12.32
N THR A 294 9.37 24.80 -11.11
CA THR A 294 9.82 25.55 -9.94
C THR A 294 11.22 25.12 -9.50
N PRO A 295 11.99 26.00 -8.83
CA PRO A 295 13.32 25.68 -8.35
C PRO A 295 13.32 24.50 -7.36
N MET A 296 14.38 23.68 -7.41
CA MET A 296 14.54 22.56 -6.48
C MET A 296 14.99 23.01 -5.09
N ILE A 297 15.80 24.05 -5.03
CA ILE A 297 16.39 24.59 -3.80
C ILE A 297 15.78 25.97 -3.58
N MET A 298 15.19 26.18 -2.41
CA MET A 298 14.55 27.45 -2.05
C MET A 298 14.92 27.86 -0.64
N ASP A 299 14.96 29.17 -0.41
CA ASP A 299 15.32 29.78 0.86
C ASP A 299 14.35 29.35 1.99
N ARG A 300 14.89 29.24 3.19
CA ARG A 300 14.17 28.89 4.41
C ARG A 300 12.94 29.76 4.66
N SER A 301 12.99 31.04 4.32
CA SER A 301 11.89 31.98 4.55
C SER A 301 10.57 31.57 3.87
N LEU A 302 10.65 30.95 2.68
CA LEU A 302 9.46 30.41 2.01
C LEU A 302 8.85 29.24 2.77
N TRP A 303 9.69 28.39 3.34
CA TRP A 303 9.26 27.21 4.11
C TRP A 303 8.70 27.60 5.48
N GLU A 304 9.21 28.67 6.08
CA GLU A 304 8.66 29.27 7.30
C GLU A 304 7.29 29.91 7.04
N ALA A 305 7.15 30.70 5.98
CA ALA A 305 5.90 31.33 5.60
C ALA A 305 4.80 30.31 5.31
N SER A 306 5.12 29.24 4.61
CA SER A 306 4.18 28.15 4.31
C SER A 306 3.89 27.23 5.50
N GLY A 307 4.67 27.29 6.59
CA GLY A 307 4.53 26.43 7.76
C GLY A 307 5.22 25.06 7.65
N HIS A 308 5.89 24.77 6.55
CA HIS A 308 6.60 23.49 6.38
C HIS A 308 7.83 23.39 7.30
N TRP A 309 8.51 24.51 7.56
CA TRP A 309 9.69 24.51 8.41
C TRP A 309 9.39 24.07 9.84
N GLN A 310 8.26 24.49 10.39
CA GLN A 310 7.84 24.15 11.75
C GLN A 310 7.33 22.72 11.87
N ASN A 311 6.58 22.25 10.85
CA ASN A 311 5.83 20.99 10.94
C ASN A 311 6.49 19.82 10.20
N TYR A 312 7.48 20.08 9.34
CA TYR A 312 8.05 19.07 8.45
C TYR A 312 9.59 19.08 8.38
N ARG A 313 10.25 19.83 9.26
CA ARG A 313 11.70 20.07 9.24
C ARG A 313 12.54 18.79 9.25
N GLU A 314 12.16 17.81 10.04
CA GLU A 314 12.90 16.54 10.19
C GLU A 314 12.91 15.72 8.89
N ASN A 315 11.90 15.90 8.06
CA ASN A 315 11.78 15.24 6.77
C ASN A 315 12.37 16.04 5.60
N MET A 316 13.05 17.17 5.85
CA MET A 316 13.63 18.00 4.81
C MET A 316 15.15 17.84 4.73
N PHE A 317 15.67 17.74 3.52
CA PHE A 317 17.10 17.94 3.26
C PHE A 317 17.39 19.43 3.24
N THR A 318 18.32 19.88 4.07
CA THR A 318 18.71 21.28 4.18
C THR A 318 20.19 21.47 3.87
N THR A 319 20.53 22.64 3.37
CA THR A 319 21.89 23.05 3.07
C THR A 319 22.09 24.50 3.42
N GLU A 320 23.33 24.91 3.64
CA GLU A 320 23.73 26.31 3.87
C GLU A 320 24.60 26.79 2.71
N SER A 321 24.34 27.98 2.22
CA SER A 321 25.18 28.66 1.26
C SER A 321 25.14 30.17 1.53
N GLU A 322 26.32 30.83 1.47
CA GLU A 322 26.42 32.29 1.68
C GLU A 322 25.76 32.78 2.99
N LYS A 323 25.87 31.97 4.07
CA LYS A 323 25.24 32.22 5.39
C LYS A 323 23.71 32.28 5.36
N ARG A 324 23.11 31.61 4.41
CA ARG A 324 21.63 31.44 4.31
C ARG A 324 21.27 29.97 4.32
N ASP A 325 20.20 29.64 5.02
CA ASP A 325 19.63 28.30 5.04
C ASP A 325 18.70 28.09 3.84
N TYR A 326 18.86 26.96 3.20
CA TYR A 326 18.02 26.50 2.09
C TYR A 326 17.48 25.11 2.37
N ALA A 327 16.38 24.75 1.73
CA ALA A 327 15.91 23.38 1.68
C ALA A 327 15.74 22.91 0.24
N ILE A 328 16.04 21.63 0.02
CA ILE A 328 15.61 20.92 -1.18
C ILE A 328 14.12 20.67 -1.03
N LYS A 329 13.32 21.08 -1.98
CA LYS A 329 11.85 21.05 -1.86
C LYS A 329 11.32 19.64 -1.55
N PRO A 330 10.57 19.44 -0.44
CA PRO A 330 9.86 18.21 -0.16
C PRO A 330 8.50 18.13 -0.84
N MET A 331 8.00 19.28 -1.32
CA MET A 331 6.70 19.50 -1.97
C MET A 331 6.80 20.65 -2.96
N ASN A 332 5.89 20.69 -3.95
CA ASN A 332 5.88 21.73 -4.99
C ASN A 332 4.94 22.91 -4.65
N CYS A 333 3.98 22.70 -3.75
CA CYS A 333 2.91 23.65 -3.48
C CYS A 333 3.37 25.10 -3.19
N PRO A 334 4.37 25.39 -2.32
CA PRO A 334 4.80 26.78 -2.11
C PRO A 334 5.36 27.44 -3.38
N GLY A 335 6.06 26.67 -4.22
CA GLY A 335 6.58 27.14 -5.50
C GLY A 335 5.47 27.51 -6.49
N HIS A 336 4.41 26.70 -6.57
CA HIS A 336 3.26 26.98 -7.44
C HIS A 336 2.52 28.24 -7.01
N VAL A 337 2.38 28.47 -5.69
CA VAL A 337 1.79 29.71 -5.17
C VAL A 337 2.66 30.93 -5.56
N GLN A 338 4.00 30.80 -5.56
CA GLN A 338 4.86 31.90 -6.01
C GLN A 338 4.65 32.22 -7.50
N VAL A 339 4.43 31.20 -8.35
CA VAL A 339 4.10 31.41 -9.78
C VAL A 339 2.72 32.09 -9.93
N PHE A 340 1.75 31.68 -9.12
CA PHE A 340 0.42 32.32 -9.09
C PHE A 340 0.54 33.80 -8.71
N ASN A 341 1.33 34.13 -7.70
CA ASN A 341 1.50 35.47 -7.15
C ASN A 341 2.33 36.41 -8.03
N TYR A 342 3.06 35.91 -9.04
CA TYR A 342 3.93 36.74 -9.87
C TYR A 342 3.20 37.83 -10.63
N GLY A 343 1.91 37.64 -10.95
CA GLY A 343 1.08 38.64 -11.64
C GLY A 343 -0.28 38.84 -10.99
N LEU A 344 -0.91 39.98 -11.27
CA LEU A 344 -2.28 40.22 -10.83
C LEU A 344 -3.22 39.23 -11.53
N ARG A 345 -4.02 38.51 -10.76
CA ARG A 345 -5.01 37.53 -11.23
C ARG A 345 -6.41 38.12 -11.09
N SER A 346 -7.26 37.83 -12.05
CA SER A 346 -8.68 38.16 -12.05
C SER A 346 -9.53 36.90 -11.89
N TYR A 347 -10.75 37.03 -11.38
CA TYR A 347 -11.71 35.92 -11.34
C TYR A 347 -11.94 35.27 -12.71
N ARG A 348 -11.68 35.99 -13.80
CA ARG A 348 -11.79 35.49 -15.19
C ARG A 348 -10.66 34.55 -15.58
N ASP A 349 -9.54 34.60 -14.85
CA ASP A 349 -8.39 33.70 -15.05
C ASP A 349 -8.59 32.35 -14.34
N LEU A 350 -9.60 32.25 -13.46
CA LEU A 350 -9.89 31.06 -12.66
C LEU A 350 -10.98 30.20 -13.32
N PRO A 351 -10.90 28.86 -13.25
CA PRO A 351 -9.87 28.08 -12.55
C PRO A 351 -8.53 28.08 -13.30
N LEU A 352 -7.42 28.27 -12.58
CA LEU A 352 -6.07 28.24 -13.11
C LEU A 352 -5.37 26.95 -12.63
N ARG A 353 -4.96 26.08 -13.56
CA ARG A 353 -4.41 24.77 -13.28
C ARG A 353 -2.93 24.74 -13.65
N TYR A 354 -2.05 24.68 -12.65
CA TYR A 354 -0.61 24.52 -12.85
C TYR A 354 -0.19 23.08 -12.56
N ALA A 355 0.54 22.45 -13.49
CA ALA A 355 1.09 21.10 -13.35
C ALA A 355 2.62 21.14 -13.41
N GLU A 356 3.27 20.24 -12.66
CA GLU A 356 4.71 20.07 -12.66
C GLU A 356 5.07 18.60 -12.46
N PHE A 357 5.95 18.06 -13.31
CA PHE A 357 6.74 16.88 -12.92
C PHE A 357 7.84 17.37 -11.99
N GLY A 358 7.49 17.47 -10.71
CA GLY A 358 8.30 18.11 -9.68
C GLY A 358 9.19 17.12 -8.96
N SER A 359 10.51 17.32 -9.05
CA SER A 359 11.47 16.54 -8.26
C SER A 359 11.43 16.98 -6.81
N CYS A 360 11.01 16.09 -5.93
CA CYS A 360 10.92 16.30 -4.49
C CYS A 360 11.87 15.36 -3.74
N HIS A 361 12.33 15.80 -2.57
CA HIS A 361 13.20 14.99 -1.72
C HIS A 361 12.70 15.02 -0.28
N ARG A 362 12.59 13.83 0.33
CA ARG A 362 12.19 13.66 1.73
C ARG A 362 13.19 12.80 2.46
N ASN A 363 13.62 13.25 3.63
CA ASN A 363 14.60 12.54 4.46
C ASN A 363 13.94 11.39 5.22
N GLU A 364 13.46 10.39 4.46
CA GLU A 364 12.87 9.17 5.01
C GLU A 364 13.91 8.39 5.82
N ALA A 365 13.49 7.77 6.93
CA ALA A 365 14.36 6.90 7.72
C ALA A 365 14.88 5.71 6.90
N SER A 366 16.14 5.33 7.08
CA SER A 366 16.77 4.24 6.31
C SER A 366 16.01 2.92 6.39
N GLY A 367 15.46 2.58 7.56
CA GLY A 367 14.66 1.36 7.76
C GLY A 367 13.29 1.37 7.09
N ALA A 368 12.82 2.52 6.61
CA ALA A 368 11.55 2.65 5.89
C ALA A 368 11.71 2.52 4.37
N LEU A 369 12.93 2.57 3.84
CA LEU A 369 13.19 2.51 2.40
C LEU A 369 12.87 1.12 1.84
N HIS A 370 12.18 1.09 0.69
CA HIS A 370 11.77 -0.17 0.07
C HIS A 370 11.70 -0.06 -1.46
N GLY A 371 12.81 -0.32 -2.14
CA GLY A 371 12.90 -0.24 -3.60
C GLY A 371 12.29 1.07 -4.14
N LEU A 372 11.48 0.98 -5.20
CA LEU A 372 10.74 2.11 -5.76
C LEU A 372 9.51 2.53 -4.91
N MET A 373 9.05 1.66 -4.00
CA MET A 373 7.82 1.90 -3.24
C MET A 373 7.96 2.99 -2.19
N ARG A 374 9.18 3.15 -1.63
CA ARG A 374 9.49 4.22 -0.67
C ARG A 374 10.93 4.68 -0.85
N VAL A 375 11.06 5.88 -1.38
CA VAL A 375 12.32 6.52 -1.80
C VAL A 375 12.51 7.86 -1.08
N ARG A 376 13.72 8.40 -1.15
CA ARG A 376 14.05 9.75 -0.65
C ARG A 376 13.99 10.81 -1.73
N GLY A 377 14.33 10.45 -2.98
CA GLY A 377 14.22 11.33 -4.14
C GLY A 377 13.18 10.77 -5.12
N PHE A 378 12.20 11.57 -5.50
CA PHE A 378 11.12 11.15 -6.39
C PHE A 378 10.60 12.32 -7.23
N VAL A 379 9.98 11.99 -8.34
CA VAL A 379 9.25 12.94 -9.19
C VAL A 379 7.76 12.71 -9.03
N GLN A 380 7.01 13.78 -8.78
CA GLN A 380 5.57 13.73 -8.60
C GLN A 380 4.86 14.35 -9.80
N ASP A 381 3.78 13.75 -10.28
CA ASP A 381 2.84 14.34 -11.25
C ASP A 381 1.90 15.35 -10.58
N ASP A 382 2.51 16.33 -9.98
CA ASP A 382 1.85 17.26 -9.09
C ASP A 382 1.15 18.38 -9.87
N ALA A 383 -0.01 18.79 -9.37
CA ALA A 383 -0.63 20.01 -9.86
C ALA A 383 -1.43 20.71 -8.77
N HIS A 384 -1.59 22.01 -8.96
CA HIS A 384 -2.38 22.86 -8.09
C HIS A 384 -3.39 23.65 -8.91
N ILE A 385 -4.66 23.52 -8.51
CA ILE A 385 -5.78 24.21 -9.15
C ILE A 385 -6.17 25.37 -8.23
N PHE A 386 -6.00 26.59 -8.72
CA PHE A 386 -6.47 27.79 -8.05
C PHE A 386 -7.85 28.15 -8.60
N CYS A 387 -8.86 28.16 -7.74
CA CYS A 387 -10.24 28.36 -8.16
C CYS A 387 -11.02 29.18 -7.12
N THR A 388 -12.21 29.60 -7.49
CA THR A 388 -13.17 30.19 -6.54
C THR A 388 -13.86 29.10 -5.74
N GLU A 389 -14.49 29.47 -4.63
CA GLU A 389 -15.24 28.53 -3.79
C GLU A 389 -16.38 27.83 -4.56
N ASP A 390 -16.99 28.50 -5.54
CA ASP A 390 -18.05 27.92 -6.36
C ASP A 390 -17.53 26.93 -7.43
N GLN A 391 -16.23 26.99 -7.75
CA GLN A 391 -15.63 26.17 -8.82
C GLN A 391 -15.06 24.84 -8.32
N PHE A 392 -14.72 24.69 -7.03
CA PHE A 392 -13.93 23.54 -6.59
C PHE A 392 -14.66 22.19 -6.75
N ILE A 393 -15.99 22.16 -6.66
CA ILE A 393 -16.77 20.93 -6.89
C ILE A 393 -16.64 20.48 -8.35
N ALA A 394 -16.81 21.40 -9.30
CA ALA A 394 -16.66 21.11 -10.72
C ALA A 394 -15.23 20.65 -11.07
N GLU A 395 -14.21 21.30 -10.49
CA GLU A 395 -12.81 20.90 -10.64
C GLU A 395 -12.52 19.52 -10.05
N SER A 396 -13.14 19.18 -8.90
CA SER A 396 -13.03 17.86 -8.28
C SER A 396 -13.66 16.78 -9.16
N ILE A 397 -14.82 17.03 -9.77
CA ILE A 397 -15.47 16.13 -10.72
C ILE A 397 -14.57 15.89 -11.95
N ALA A 398 -14.07 16.96 -12.57
CA ALA A 398 -13.19 16.86 -13.73
C ALA A 398 -11.90 16.08 -13.41
N PHE A 399 -11.34 16.27 -12.23
CA PHE A 399 -10.18 15.51 -11.78
C PHE A 399 -10.52 14.02 -11.58
N ASN A 400 -11.64 13.69 -10.93
CA ASN A 400 -12.09 12.31 -10.74
C ASN A 400 -12.19 11.57 -12.08
N GLU A 401 -12.84 12.18 -13.08
CA GLU A 401 -12.99 11.60 -14.41
C GLU A 401 -11.64 11.36 -15.09
N LEU A 402 -10.73 12.34 -15.00
CA LEU A 402 -9.39 12.22 -15.54
C LEU A 402 -8.62 11.08 -14.86
N ALA A 403 -8.59 11.03 -13.53
CA ALA A 403 -7.85 10.03 -12.77
C ALA A 403 -8.35 8.61 -13.07
N MET A 404 -9.67 8.40 -13.06
CA MET A 404 -10.28 7.11 -13.36
C MET A 404 -9.96 6.63 -14.78
N SER A 405 -9.97 7.54 -15.75
CA SER A 405 -9.62 7.20 -17.14
C SER A 405 -8.14 6.84 -17.30
N VAL A 406 -7.24 7.53 -16.58
CA VAL A 406 -5.79 7.23 -16.58
C VAL A 406 -5.53 5.84 -15.99
N TYR A 407 -6.11 5.52 -14.83
CA TYR A 407 -5.92 4.20 -14.22
C TYR A 407 -6.37 3.06 -15.14
N LYS A 408 -7.51 3.25 -15.82
CA LYS A 408 -8.01 2.28 -16.80
C LYS A 408 -7.03 2.07 -17.95
N ASP A 409 -6.44 3.13 -18.51
CA ASP A 409 -5.47 3.05 -19.61
C ASP A 409 -4.20 2.28 -19.20
N PHE A 410 -3.82 2.33 -17.90
CA PHE A 410 -2.73 1.53 -17.33
C PHE A 410 -3.12 0.10 -16.92
N GLY A 411 -4.40 -0.28 -17.08
CA GLY A 411 -4.89 -1.62 -16.79
C GLY A 411 -5.35 -1.85 -15.36
N PHE A 412 -5.60 -0.79 -14.58
CA PHE A 412 -6.15 -0.90 -13.23
C PHE A 412 -7.67 -0.75 -13.25
N ASP A 413 -8.38 -1.87 -13.12
CA ASP A 413 -9.86 -1.91 -13.16
C ASP A 413 -10.51 -1.76 -11.78
N GLN A 414 -9.76 -2.00 -10.69
CA GLN A 414 -10.27 -1.93 -9.33
C GLN A 414 -9.59 -0.78 -8.57
N ILE A 415 -10.39 0.22 -8.23
CA ILE A 415 -9.93 1.40 -7.51
C ILE A 415 -10.84 1.58 -6.29
N ALA A 416 -10.24 1.59 -5.10
CA ALA A 416 -10.92 1.94 -3.87
C ALA A 416 -10.70 3.43 -3.59
N ILE A 417 -11.79 4.15 -3.34
CA ILE A 417 -11.76 5.59 -3.06
C ILE A 417 -12.03 5.79 -1.57
N LYS A 418 -11.22 6.63 -0.94
CA LYS A 418 -11.34 6.99 0.47
C LYS A 418 -11.43 8.49 0.62
N LEU A 419 -12.34 8.94 1.49
CA LEU A 419 -12.48 10.35 1.84
C LEU A 419 -12.01 10.56 3.28
N SER A 420 -10.82 11.14 3.42
CA SER A 420 -10.21 11.43 4.71
C SER A 420 -10.72 12.75 5.25
N LEU A 421 -11.36 12.70 6.41
CA LEU A 421 -12.06 13.80 7.06
C LEU A 421 -11.17 14.48 8.09
N ARG A 422 -11.68 15.59 8.66
CA ARG A 422 -10.99 16.46 9.61
C ARG A 422 -10.34 15.73 10.78
N PRO A 423 -9.05 16.03 11.06
CA PRO A 423 -8.38 15.57 12.29
C PRO A 423 -8.75 16.45 13.50
N GLU A 424 -8.41 15.99 14.69
CA GLU A 424 -8.62 16.73 15.94
C GLU A 424 -7.87 18.06 15.92
N GLN A 425 -6.59 18.05 15.52
CA GLN A 425 -5.76 19.24 15.35
C GLN A 425 -5.82 19.71 13.90
N ARG A 426 -6.47 20.83 13.66
CA ARG A 426 -6.70 21.39 12.33
C ARG A 426 -6.65 22.91 12.29
N ALA A 427 -6.38 23.46 11.12
CA ALA A 427 -6.50 24.89 10.85
C ALA A 427 -7.89 25.19 10.25
N GLY A 428 -8.38 26.43 10.44
CA GLY A 428 -9.68 26.88 9.94
C GLY A 428 -10.82 26.64 10.93
N THR A 429 -12.04 27.07 10.52
CA THR A 429 -13.26 26.94 11.33
C THR A 429 -14.03 25.66 10.98
N ASP A 430 -14.94 25.25 11.88
CA ASP A 430 -15.78 24.08 11.63
C ASP A 430 -16.68 24.28 10.42
N GLU A 431 -17.21 25.48 10.19
CA GLU A 431 -18.04 25.80 9.03
C GLU A 431 -17.25 25.68 7.70
N THR A 432 -15.95 26.02 7.72
CA THR A 432 -15.08 25.83 6.55
C THR A 432 -14.87 24.35 6.26
N TRP A 433 -14.65 23.55 7.30
CA TRP A 433 -14.51 22.11 7.16
C TRP A 433 -15.82 21.43 6.72
N ASP A 434 -16.96 21.83 7.29
CA ASP A 434 -18.27 21.29 6.90
C ASP A 434 -18.53 21.49 5.41
N ARG A 435 -18.25 22.70 4.88
CA ARG A 435 -18.40 23.00 3.44
C ARG A 435 -17.40 22.20 2.60
N ALA A 436 -16.16 22.12 3.01
CA ALA A 436 -15.11 21.42 2.29
C ALA A 436 -15.40 19.92 2.20
N GLU A 437 -15.73 19.27 3.31
CA GLU A 437 -16.08 17.85 3.35
C GLU A 437 -17.35 17.55 2.55
N GLN A 438 -18.40 18.37 2.71
CA GLN A 438 -19.64 18.19 1.96
C GLN A 438 -19.42 18.38 0.46
N GLY A 439 -18.65 19.36 0.05
CA GLY A 439 -18.35 19.59 -1.38
C GLY A 439 -17.58 18.42 -2.02
N LEU A 440 -16.67 17.76 -1.27
CA LEU A 440 -15.99 16.56 -1.76
C LEU A 440 -16.96 15.35 -1.84
N ARG A 441 -17.89 15.21 -0.88
CA ARG A 441 -18.97 14.19 -0.95
C ARG A 441 -19.86 14.41 -2.17
N ASP A 442 -20.24 15.65 -2.42
CA ASP A 442 -21.08 16.03 -3.56
C ASP A 442 -20.38 15.72 -4.88
N ALA A 443 -19.07 15.99 -4.99
CA ALA A 443 -18.27 15.67 -6.16
C ALA A 443 -18.19 14.15 -6.41
N LEU A 444 -17.94 13.35 -5.38
CA LEU A 444 -17.90 11.88 -5.49
C LEU A 444 -19.27 11.32 -5.86
N THR A 445 -20.33 11.83 -5.26
CA THR A 445 -21.72 11.45 -5.56
C THR A 445 -22.07 11.76 -7.02
N ALA A 446 -21.70 12.95 -7.51
CA ALA A 446 -21.97 13.37 -8.89
C ALA A 446 -21.24 12.47 -9.91
N CYS A 447 -20.06 11.93 -9.55
CA CYS A 447 -19.34 10.97 -10.39
C CYS A 447 -19.90 9.55 -10.31
N GLY A 448 -20.88 9.26 -9.45
CA GLY A 448 -21.40 7.91 -9.22
C GLY A 448 -20.38 6.95 -8.63
N LEU A 449 -19.41 7.46 -7.87
CA LEU A 449 -18.35 6.67 -7.25
C LEU A 449 -18.76 6.24 -5.85
N GLU A 450 -18.35 5.04 -5.45
CA GLU A 450 -18.45 4.55 -4.08
C GLU A 450 -17.16 4.88 -3.33
N TRP A 451 -17.27 5.28 -2.06
CA TRP A 451 -16.12 5.59 -1.21
C TRP A 451 -16.33 5.17 0.23
N GLU A 452 -15.22 5.06 0.95
CA GLU A 452 -15.15 4.86 2.39
C GLU A 452 -14.72 6.15 3.07
N GLU A 453 -15.38 6.55 4.16
CA GLU A 453 -14.96 7.70 4.96
C GLU A 453 -13.94 7.27 6.02
N LEU A 454 -12.88 8.07 6.17
CA LEU A 454 -11.82 7.90 7.16
C LEU A 454 -11.80 9.10 8.11
N PRO A 455 -12.57 9.07 9.21
CA PRO A 455 -12.57 10.15 10.19
C PRO A 455 -11.18 10.34 10.83
N GLY A 456 -10.72 11.59 10.91
CA GLY A 456 -9.45 11.91 11.55
C GLY A 456 -8.20 11.81 10.66
N GLU A 457 -8.31 11.26 9.44
CA GLU A 457 -7.17 10.97 8.55
C GLU A 457 -6.87 12.12 7.55
N GLY A 458 -7.65 13.19 7.57
CA GLY A 458 -7.41 14.38 6.76
C GLY A 458 -6.12 15.11 7.17
N ALA A 459 -5.58 15.96 6.27
CA ALA A 459 -4.48 16.83 6.64
C ALA A 459 -4.97 17.96 7.56
N PHE A 460 -4.06 18.55 8.33
CA PHE A 460 -4.43 19.66 9.24
C PHE A 460 -5.02 20.88 8.51
N TYR A 461 -4.84 21.01 7.20
CA TYR A 461 -5.26 22.14 6.37
C TYR A 461 -6.43 21.83 5.42
N GLY A 462 -6.87 20.58 5.32
CA GLY A 462 -8.03 20.22 4.50
C GLY A 462 -8.32 18.73 4.35
N PRO A 463 -9.57 18.36 4.00
CA PRO A 463 -9.96 17.02 3.69
C PRO A 463 -9.35 16.58 2.34
N LYS A 464 -9.26 15.26 2.13
CA LYS A 464 -8.67 14.70 0.90
C LYS A 464 -9.42 13.48 0.41
N ILE A 465 -9.49 13.33 -0.92
CA ILE A 465 -9.87 12.09 -1.58
C ILE A 465 -8.58 11.33 -1.90
N GLU A 466 -8.52 10.05 -1.56
CA GLU A 466 -7.41 9.14 -1.85
C GLU A 466 -7.86 8.06 -2.82
N TYR A 467 -7.04 7.78 -3.83
CA TYR A 467 -7.29 6.74 -4.83
C TYR A 467 -6.31 5.59 -4.60
N HIS A 468 -6.86 4.44 -4.24
CA HIS A 468 -6.12 3.22 -3.99
C HIS A 468 -6.34 2.24 -5.14
N ILE A 469 -5.34 2.05 -5.98
CA ILE A 469 -5.38 1.06 -7.06
C ILE A 469 -5.07 -0.33 -6.51
N LYS A 470 -5.74 -1.36 -7.05
CA LYS A 470 -5.42 -2.75 -6.76
C LYS A 470 -4.60 -3.35 -7.90
N ASP A 471 -3.48 -3.97 -7.55
CA ASP A 471 -2.65 -4.66 -8.52
C ASP A 471 -3.20 -6.06 -8.88
N ALA A 472 -2.51 -6.76 -9.78
CA ALA A 472 -2.92 -8.09 -10.24
C ALA A 472 -2.96 -9.17 -9.13
N LEU A 473 -2.40 -8.89 -7.96
CA LEU A 473 -2.44 -9.75 -6.78
C LEU A 473 -3.49 -9.31 -5.75
N GLY A 474 -4.27 -8.26 -6.06
CA GLY A 474 -5.26 -7.68 -5.16
C GLY A 474 -4.69 -6.80 -4.05
N ARG A 475 -3.37 -6.47 -4.08
CA ARG A 475 -2.76 -5.55 -3.10
C ARG A 475 -3.20 -4.13 -3.41
N SER A 476 -3.51 -3.37 -2.36
CA SER A 476 -3.98 -1.99 -2.46
C SER A 476 -2.81 -1.00 -2.34
N TRP A 477 -2.73 -0.05 -3.27
CA TRP A 477 -1.68 0.96 -3.33
C TRP A 477 -2.27 2.35 -3.47
N GLN A 478 -2.06 3.20 -2.48
CA GLN A 478 -2.42 4.61 -2.60
C GLN A 478 -1.51 5.28 -3.65
N CYS A 479 -2.11 5.83 -4.71
CA CYS A 479 -1.43 6.56 -5.78
C CYS A 479 -1.95 7.98 -5.91
N GLY A 480 -3.21 8.14 -6.29
CA GLY A 480 -3.80 9.45 -6.49
C GLY A 480 -4.29 10.11 -5.21
N THR A 481 -4.31 11.42 -5.25
CA THR A 481 -4.85 12.26 -4.18
C THR A 481 -5.45 13.53 -4.75
N LEU A 482 -6.59 13.95 -4.24
CA LEU A 482 -7.15 15.28 -4.43
C LEU A 482 -7.40 15.89 -3.05
N GLN A 483 -6.76 17.01 -2.74
CA GLN A 483 -6.80 17.62 -1.44
C GLN A 483 -7.22 19.08 -1.52
N LEU A 484 -8.24 19.43 -0.78
CA LEU A 484 -8.72 20.81 -0.70
C LEU A 484 -7.92 21.57 0.36
N ASP A 485 -7.42 22.75 0.00
CA ASP A 485 -6.61 23.62 0.86
C ASP A 485 -7.10 25.06 0.81
N MET A 486 -7.50 25.58 1.96
CA MET A 486 -7.88 26.99 2.14
C MET A 486 -6.85 27.76 2.98
N VAL A 487 -5.80 27.09 3.45
CA VAL A 487 -4.83 27.64 4.41
C VAL A 487 -3.56 28.16 3.72
N LEU A 488 -2.98 27.37 2.82
CA LEU A 488 -1.72 27.73 2.18
C LEU A 488 -1.82 28.98 1.29
N PRO A 489 -2.90 29.19 0.50
CA PRO A 489 -3.12 30.46 -0.22
C PRO A 489 -3.10 31.68 0.70
N GLU A 490 -3.70 31.58 1.88
CA GLU A 490 -3.69 32.65 2.88
C GLU A 490 -2.29 32.92 3.40
N ARG A 491 -1.57 31.89 3.84
CA ARG A 491 -0.23 32.00 4.42
C ARG A 491 0.79 32.58 3.43
N LEU A 492 0.63 32.30 2.14
CA LEU A 492 1.53 32.78 1.09
C LEU A 492 1.00 34.00 0.35
N GLY A 493 -0.11 34.61 0.82
CA GLY A 493 -0.65 35.85 0.29
C GLY A 493 -1.19 35.75 -1.14
N ALA A 494 -1.74 34.59 -1.53
CA ALA A 494 -2.37 34.42 -2.83
C ALA A 494 -3.72 35.17 -2.88
N GLU A 495 -3.88 36.06 -3.87
CA GLU A 495 -5.09 36.87 -4.05
C GLU A 495 -5.47 36.99 -5.53
N TYR A 496 -6.76 37.15 -5.80
CA TYR A 496 -7.30 37.53 -7.09
C TYR A 496 -8.30 38.68 -6.98
N VAL A 497 -8.49 39.41 -8.07
CA VAL A 497 -9.51 40.45 -8.15
C VAL A 497 -10.85 39.85 -8.53
N ALA A 498 -11.83 39.94 -7.66
CA ALA A 498 -13.19 39.46 -7.87
C ALA A 498 -14.00 40.40 -8.81
N GLU A 499 -15.21 39.99 -9.17
CA GLU A 499 -16.09 40.73 -10.08
C GLU A 499 -16.46 42.13 -9.53
N ASP A 500 -16.55 42.25 -8.21
CA ASP A 500 -16.81 43.52 -7.51
C ASP A 500 -15.55 44.40 -7.31
N ASN A 501 -14.45 44.08 -7.98
CA ASN A 501 -13.11 44.66 -7.84
C ASN A 501 -12.49 44.49 -6.42
N GLY A 502 -13.11 43.73 -5.54
CA GLY A 502 -12.53 43.35 -4.26
C GLY A 502 -11.44 42.31 -4.42
N ARG A 503 -10.50 42.27 -3.48
CA ARG A 503 -9.49 41.20 -3.43
C ARG A 503 -10.02 40.02 -2.61
N ARG A 504 -9.89 38.81 -3.15
CA ARG A 504 -10.30 37.56 -2.52
C ARG A 504 -9.20 36.52 -2.64
N ARG A 505 -9.21 35.54 -1.73
CA ARG A 505 -8.29 34.40 -1.72
C ARG A 505 -8.85 33.26 -2.54
N PRO A 506 -8.06 32.63 -3.40
CA PRO A 506 -8.49 31.42 -4.09
C PRO A 506 -8.55 30.24 -3.12
N VAL A 507 -9.40 29.28 -3.44
CA VAL A 507 -9.28 27.90 -2.95
C VAL A 507 -8.22 27.20 -3.77
N MET A 508 -7.44 26.33 -3.16
CA MET A 508 -6.43 25.54 -3.84
C MET A 508 -6.71 24.04 -3.71
N LEU A 509 -6.72 23.34 -4.83
CA LEU A 509 -6.77 21.89 -4.87
C LEU A 509 -5.37 21.37 -5.21
N HIS A 510 -4.79 20.58 -4.31
CA HIS A 510 -3.59 19.80 -4.60
C HIS A 510 -4.03 18.48 -5.24
N ARG A 511 -3.43 18.11 -6.35
CA ARG A 511 -3.76 16.83 -6.97
C ARG A 511 -2.52 16.12 -7.51
N ALA A 512 -2.53 14.80 -7.38
CA ALA A 512 -1.65 13.89 -8.10
C ALA A 512 -2.48 12.70 -8.59
N ILE A 513 -2.20 12.18 -9.77
CA ILE A 513 -2.88 11.00 -10.33
C ILE A 513 -2.06 9.74 -10.05
N VAL A 514 -0.81 9.70 -10.50
CA VAL A 514 0.09 8.56 -10.25
C VAL A 514 0.90 8.74 -8.97
N GLY A 515 0.96 9.96 -8.43
CA GLY A 515 1.73 10.30 -7.23
C GLY A 515 3.23 10.33 -7.53
N SER A 516 4.03 9.53 -6.82
CA SER A 516 5.44 9.35 -7.17
C SER A 516 5.58 8.49 -8.41
N MET A 517 6.30 8.99 -9.41
CA MET A 517 6.62 8.25 -10.64
C MET A 517 7.36 6.94 -10.32
N GLU A 518 8.30 6.98 -9.39
CA GLU A 518 9.07 5.81 -8.94
C GLU A 518 8.13 4.74 -8.36
N ARG A 519 7.28 5.13 -7.42
CA ARG A 519 6.32 4.21 -6.80
C ARG A 519 5.34 3.63 -7.82
N PHE A 520 4.82 4.46 -8.70
CA PHE A 520 3.89 4.02 -9.74
C PHE A 520 4.55 3.05 -10.73
N LEU A 521 5.78 3.32 -11.14
CA LEU A 521 6.56 2.41 -11.98
C LEU A 521 6.84 1.08 -11.27
N GLY A 522 7.17 1.11 -9.98
CA GLY A 522 7.30 -0.10 -9.17
C GLY A 522 6.02 -0.94 -9.17
N ILE A 523 4.87 -0.29 -8.97
CA ILE A 523 3.55 -0.95 -9.01
C ILE A 523 3.26 -1.52 -10.41
N LEU A 524 3.52 -0.77 -11.48
CA LEU A 524 3.36 -1.23 -12.86
C LEU A 524 4.23 -2.46 -13.18
N ILE A 525 5.50 -2.44 -12.77
CA ILE A 525 6.43 -3.56 -12.97
C ILE A 525 5.89 -4.81 -12.29
N GLU A 526 5.40 -4.70 -11.05
CA GLU A 526 4.83 -5.82 -10.31
C GLU A 526 3.47 -6.27 -10.86
N HIS A 527 2.60 -5.31 -11.22
CA HIS A 527 1.28 -5.59 -11.81
C HIS A 527 1.41 -6.43 -13.08
N HIS A 528 2.27 -6.00 -14.00
CA HIS A 528 2.52 -6.71 -15.26
C HIS A 528 3.55 -7.82 -15.15
N ALA A 529 4.11 -8.10 -13.96
CA ALA A 529 5.22 -9.06 -13.78
C ALA A 529 6.40 -8.80 -14.74
N GLY A 530 6.68 -7.53 -15.02
CA GLY A 530 7.68 -7.08 -15.98
C GLY A 530 7.29 -7.19 -17.45
N ALA A 531 6.15 -7.81 -17.77
CA ALA A 531 5.66 -8.00 -19.14
C ALA A 531 4.81 -6.79 -19.57
N MET A 532 5.45 -5.62 -19.71
CA MET A 532 4.75 -4.37 -20.05
C MET A 532 3.93 -4.48 -21.33
N PRO A 533 2.73 -3.89 -21.41
CA PRO A 533 1.98 -3.77 -22.66
C PRO A 533 2.85 -3.08 -23.74
N ALA A 534 2.58 -3.32 -25.00
CA ALA A 534 3.45 -2.87 -26.09
C ALA A 534 3.69 -1.35 -26.09
N TRP A 535 2.69 -0.56 -25.68
CA TRP A 535 2.81 0.90 -25.64
C TRP A 535 3.80 1.40 -24.57
N LEU A 536 4.00 0.64 -23.49
CA LEU A 536 4.96 0.94 -22.41
C LEU A 536 6.29 0.21 -22.57
N ALA A 537 6.33 -0.91 -23.28
CA ALA A 537 7.51 -1.75 -23.36
C ALA A 537 8.75 -0.97 -23.84
N PRO A 538 9.89 -1.03 -23.13
CA PRO A 538 11.12 -0.37 -23.55
C PRO A 538 11.59 -0.80 -24.96
N VAL A 539 11.45 -2.09 -25.24
CA VAL A 539 11.64 -2.70 -26.56
C VAL A 539 10.33 -3.33 -26.97
N GLN A 540 9.73 -2.86 -28.07
CA GLN A 540 8.45 -3.36 -28.58
C GLN A 540 8.63 -4.57 -29.48
N VAL A 541 9.71 -4.55 -30.26
CA VAL A 541 9.98 -5.53 -31.31
C VAL A 541 11.47 -5.85 -31.34
N VAL A 542 11.80 -7.13 -31.47
CA VAL A 542 13.17 -7.58 -31.83
C VAL A 542 13.12 -8.28 -33.16
N VAL A 543 13.94 -7.81 -34.11
CA VAL A 543 14.14 -8.44 -35.44
C VAL A 543 15.35 -9.35 -35.36
N MET A 544 15.19 -10.61 -35.72
CA MET A 544 16.23 -11.64 -35.64
C MET A 544 16.43 -12.32 -36.98
N ASN A 545 17.68 -12.43 -37.44
CA ASN A 545 18.06 -13.26 -38.60
C ASN A 545 18.30 -14.72 -38.19
N ILE A 546 18.00 -15.68 -39.08
CA ILE A 546 18.29 -17.09 -38.87
C ILE A 546 19.76 -17.38 -39.22
N ALA A 547 20.27 -16.81 -40.32
CA ALA A 547 21.64 -16.97 -40.79
C ALA A 547 22.24 -15.62 -41.21
N GLU A 548 23.54 -15.58 -41.43
CA GLU A 548 24.28 -14.37 -41.79
C GLU A 548 23.76 -13.72 -43.09
N SER A 549 23.28 -14.53 -44.04
CA SER A 549 22.75 -14.08 -45.35
C SER A 549 21.54 -13.14 -45.24
N GLN A 550 20.82 -13.11 -44.09
CA GLN A 550 19.68 -12.21 -43.86
C GLN A 550 20.02 -10.99 -43.00
N THR A 551 21.30 -10.82 -42.61
CA THR A 551 21.72 -9.74 -41.68
C THR A 551 21.35 -8.37 -42.21
N ASP A 552 21.60 -8.07 -43.48
CA ASP A 552 21.31 -6.75 -44.05
C ASP A 552 19.82 -6.48 -44.18
N TYR A 553 19.03 -7.51 -44.52
CA TYR A 553 17.57 -7.40 -44.53
C TYR A 553 17.02 -7.14 -43.12
N ALA A 554 17.43 -7.92 -42.13
CA ALA A 554 16.99 -7.74 -40.73
C ALA A 554 17.37 -6.37 -40.19
N ARG A 555 18.59 -5.88 -40.48
CA ARG A 555 19.03 -4.54 -40.08
C ARG A 555 18.20 -3.44 -40.75
N SER A 556 17.99 -3.53 -42.04
CA SER A 556 17.19 -2.56 -42.80
C SER A 556 15.74 -2.52 -42.34
N LEU A 557 15.16 -3.68 -42.04
CA LEU A 557 13.83 -3.81 -41.48
C LEU A 557 13.72 -3.12 -40.11
N ALA A 558 14.64 -3.42 -39.18
CA ALA A 558 14.66 -2.80 -37.88
C ALA A 558 14.77 -1.27 -37.99
N GLN A 559 15.67 -0.77 -38.85
CA GLN A 559 15.82 0.68 -39.09
C GLN A 559 14.56 1.31 -39.71
N SER A 560 13.87 0.59 -40.60
CA SER A 560 12.62 1.07 -41.20
C SER A 560 11.51 1.21 -40.14
N LEU A 561 11.40 0.23 -39.24
CA LEU A 561 10.45 0.28 -38.12
C LEU A 561 10.80 1.38 -37.09
N GLN A 562 12.09 1.58 -36.80
CA GLN A 562 12.57 2.66 -35.93
C GLN A 562 12.22 4.04 -36.49
N LYS A 563 12.36 4.24 -37.82
CA LYS A 563 11.97 5.52 -38.49
C LYS A 563 10.48 5.81 -38.37
N GLN A 564 9.65 4.82 -38.14
CA GLN A 564 8.22 4.97 -37.88
C GLN A 564 7.90 5.26 -36.40
N GLY A 565 8.92 5.49 -35.57
CA GLY A 565 8.77 5.80 -34.16
C GLY A 565 8.60 4.58 -33.24
N LEU A 566 8.80 3.37 -33.74
CA LEU A 566 8.73 2.13 -32.96
C LEU A 566 10.04 1.89 -32.23
N ARG A 567 9.98 1.31 -31.03
CA ARG A 567 11.15 0.91 -30.23
C ARG A 567 11.57 -0.51 -30.63
N VAL A 568 12.53 -0.60 -31.56
CA VAL A 568 12.92 -1.84 -32.21
C VAL A 568 14.41 -2.09 -32.01
N GLU A 569 14.77 -3.32 -31.68
CA GLU A 569 16.14 -3.81 -31.65
C GLU A 569 16.34 -4.87 -32.76
N ALA A 570 17.60 -5.04 -33.19
CA ALA A 570 17.99 -6.08 -34.12
C ALA A 570 19.00 -7.03 -33.44
N ASP A 571 18.66 -8.29 -33.32
CA ASP A 571 19.59 -9.32 -32.85
C ASP A 571 20.20 -10.06 -34.05
N LEU A 572 21.37 -9.57 -34.47
CA LEU A 572 22.10 -10.06 -35.63
C LEU A 572 23.27 -10.99 -35.25
N ARG A 573 23.33 -11.43 -33.99
CA ARG A 573 24.38 -12.35 -33.51
C ARG A 573 24.34 -13.69 -34.28
N ASN A 574 25.51 -14.26 -34.44
CA ASN A 574 25.63 -15.61 -35.02
C ASN A 574 25.32 -16.68 -33.97
N GLU A 575 24.04 -16.76 -33.60
CA GLU A 575 23.52 -17.68 -32.59
C GLU A 575 22.30 -18.44 -33.16
N LYS A 576 22.01 -19.63 -32.60
CA LYS A 576 20.82 -20.39 -32.96
C LYS A 576 19.55 -19.56 -32.71
N ILE A 577 18.66 -19.54 -33.69
CA ILE A 577 17.41 -18.78 -33.61
C ILE A 577 16.57 -19.14 -32.35
N SER A 578 16.59 -20.42 -31.95
CA SER A 578 15.91 -20.86 -30.72
C SER A 578 16.49 -20.25 -29.46
N TYR A 579 17.81 -20.00 -29.42
CA TYR A 579 18.47 -19.32 -28.32
C TYR A 579 18.07 -17.84 -28.26
N LYS A 580 18.13 -17.14 -29.39
CA LYS A 580 17.69 -15.74 -29.50
C LYS A 580 16.23 -15.56 -29.05
N ILE A 581 15.31 -16.41 -29.55
CA ILE A 581 13.91 -16.38 -29.17
C ILE A 581 13.75 -16.57 -27.66
N ARG A 582 14.47 -17.55 -27.08
CA ARG A 582 14.40 -17.78 -25.62
C ARG A 582 14.88 -16.57 -24.82
N GLU A 583 15.98 -15.98 -25.21
CA GLU A 583 16.57 -14.82 -24.51
C GLU A 583 15.60 -13.64 -24.50
N HIS A 584 15.09 -13.23 -25.66
CA HIS A 584 14.13 -12.12 -25.76
C HIS A 584 12.75 -12.44 -25.19
N THR A 585 12.37 -13.72 -25.11
CA THR A 585 11.18 -14.14 -24.35
C THR A 585 11.37 -13.94 -22.84
N LEU A 586 12.56 -14.21 -22.30
CA LEU A 586 12.89 -13.94 -20.90
C LEU A 586 12.94 -12.43 -20.61
N GLU A 587 13.37 -11.61 -21.57
CA GLU A 587 13.30 -10.15 -21.52
C GLU A 587 11.87 -9.60 -21.68
N LYS A 588 10.88 -10.47 -21.92
CA LYS A 588 9.45 -10.16 -22.01
C LYS A 588 9.08 -9.17 -23.13
N VAL A 589 9.86 -9.21 -24.23
CA VAL A 589 9.59 -8.41 -25.43
C VAL A 589 8.21 -8.77 -26.02
N PRO A 590 7.35 -7.79 -26.38
CA PRO A 590 6.02 -8.04 -26.93
C PRO A 590 6.01 -8.82 -28.22
N TYR A 591 6.88 -8.48 -29.16
CA TYR A 591 6.92 -9.09 -30.49
C TYR A 591 8.33 -9.45 -30.93
N LEU A 592 8.48 -10.65 -31.47
CA LEU A 592 9.71 -11.17 -32.06
C LEU A 592 9.47 -11.42 -33.54
N LEU A 593 10.28 -10.82 -34.41
CA LEU A 593 10.23 -10.99 -35.85
C LEU A 593 11.41 -11.83 -36.28
N VAL A 594 11.14 -13.01 -36.85
CA VAL A 594 12.17 -13.91 -37.38
C VAL A 594 12.20 -13.77 -38.87
N VAL A 595 13.39 -13.60 -39.43
CA VAL A 595 13.61 -13.50 -40.87
C VAL A 595 14.62 -14.54 -41.35
N GLY A 596 14.18 -15.38 -42.26
CA GLY A 596 14.98 -16.35 -43.02
C GLY A 596 15.03 -15.96 -44.51
N ASP A 597 15.50 -16.86 -45.36
CA ASP A 597 15.60 -16.62 -46.82
C ASP A 597 14.22 -16.41 -47.46
N LYS A 598 13.21 -17.17 -47.02
CA LYS A 598 11.83 -17.05 -47.53
C LYS A 598 11.22 -15.69 -47.20
N GLU A 599 11.39 -15.24 -45.96
CA GLU A 599 10.88 -13.96 -45.50
C GLU A 599 11.58 -12.79 -46.21
N ARG A 600 12.90 -12.92 -46.44
CA ARG A 600 13.67 -11.92 -47.19
C ARG A 600 13.20 -11.81 -48.65
N GLU A 601 13.02 -12.95 -49.33
CA GLU A 601 12.59 -13.01 -50.73
C GLU A 601 11.15 -12.49 -50.91
N ALA A 602 10.25 -12.83 -49.97
CA ALA A 602 8.84 -12.46 -50.01
C ALA A 602 8.55 -11.09 -49.36
N GLN A 603 9.55 -10.42 -48.78
CA GLN A 603 9.39 -9.16 -48.00
C GLN A 603 8.36 -9.31 -46.89
N THR A 604 8.42 -10.45 -46.17
CA THR A 604 7.54 -10.80 -45.05
C THR A 604 8.33 -11.00 -43.75
N VAL A 605 7.66 -11.27 -42.67
CA VAL A 605 8.22 -11.59 -41.35
C VAL A 605 7.45 -12.74 -40.71
N ALA A 606 8.13 -13.64 -40.03
CA ALA A 606 7.51 -14.62 -39.15
C ALA A 606 7.36 -13.99 -37.77
N VAL A 607 6.13 -13.80 -37.30
CA VAL A 607 5.79 -13.04 -36.13
C VAL A 607 5.47 -13.95 -34.95
N ARG A 608 6.15 -13.72 -33.83
CA ARG A 608 5.84 -14.35 -32.53
C ARG A 608 5.45 -13.29 -31.52
N ALA A 609 4.28 -13.45 -30.95
CA ALA A 609 3.84 -12.61 -29.83
C ALA A 609 4.29 -13.22 -28.51
N ARG A 610 4.25 -12.41 -27.47
CA ARG A 610 4.54 -12.81 -26.08
C ARG A 610 3.71 -14.04 -25.67
N GLY A 611 4.25 -14.85 -24.76
CA GLY A 611 3.61 -16.12 -24.36
C GLY A 611 3.83 -17.28 -25.33
N GLY A 612 4.70 -17.11 -26.33
CA GLY A 612 5.03 -18.16 -27.31
C GLY A 612 4.00 -18.31 -28.43
N VAL A 613 3.08 -17.35 -28.56
CA VAL A 613 2.03 -17.39 -29.60
C VAL A 613 2.65 -17.14 -30.96
N ASP A 614 2.56 -18.12 -31.86
CA ASP A 614 2.98 -18.01 -33.26
C ASP A 614 1.85 -17.39 -34.09
N LEU A 615 2.10 -16.20 -34.63
CA LEU A 615 1.14 -15.47 -35.46
C LEU A 615 1.32 -15.75 -36.96
N GLY A 616 2.28 -16.61 -37.29
CA GLY A 616 2.59 -16.99 -38.66
C GLY A 616 3.41 -15.94 -39.43
N VAL A 617 3.49 -16.13 -40.74
CA VAL A 617 4.20 -15.23 -41.65
C VAL A 617 3.22 -14.21 -42.24
N MET A 618 3.60 -12.95 -42.23
CA MET A 618 2.78 -11.86 -42.76
C MET A 618 3.63 -10.76 -43.39
N PRO A 619 3.04 -9.92 -44.26
CA PRO A 619 3.70 -8.71 -44.77
C PRO A 619 4.09 -7.77 -43.63
N VAL A 620 5.18 -7.02 -43.78
CA VAL A 620 5.66 -6.07 -42.77
C VAL A 620 4.60 -5.04 -42.43
N GLU A 621 3.87 -4.56 -43.44
CA GLU A 621 2.81 -3.55 -43.27
C GLU A 621 1.67 -4.07 -42.40
N ALA A 622 1.26 -5.32 -42.57
CA ALA A 622 0.22 -5.97 -41.77
C ALA A 622 0.65 -6.12 -40.30
N PHE A 623 1.92 -6.41 -40.05
CA PHE A 623 2.47 -6.42 -38.71
C PHE A 623 2.46 -5.03 -38.08
N VAL A 624 2.88 -3.99 -38.81
CA VAL A 624 2.89 -2.61 -38.34
C VAL A 624 1.48 -2.15 -37.99
N GLU A 625 0.50 -2.44 -38.84
CA GLU A 625 -0.90 -2.11 -38.56
C GLU A 625 -1.42 -2.77 -37.28
N ARG A 626 -1.11 -4.06 -37.11
CA ARG A 626 -1.44 -4.80 -35.87
C ARG A 626 -0.80 -4.16 -34.64
N LEU A 627 0.49 -3.88 -34.68
CA LEU A 627 1.19 -3.24 -33.56
C LEU A 627 0.59 -1.87 -33.26
N GLN A 628 0.27 -1.07 -34.27
CA GLN A 628 -0.38 0.22 -34.07
C GLN A 628 -1.76 0.11 -33.45
N GLN A 629 -2.53 -0.95 -33.76
CA GLN A 629 -3.81 -1.22 -33.10
C GLN A 629 -3.61 -1.51 -31.60
N ASP A 630 -2.60 -2.33 -31.25
CA ASP A 630 -2.28 -2.59 -29.83
C ASP A 630 -1.85 -1.31 -29.10
N LEU A 631 -1.02 -0.48 -29.71
CA LEU A 631 -0.58 0.79 -29.13
C LEU A 631 -1.76 1.75 -28.87
N ARG A 632 -2.73 1.83 -29.78
CA ARG A 632 -3.93 2.66 -29.61
C ARG A 632 -4.88 2.11 -28.55
N ALA A 633 -4.91 0.79 -28.36
CA ALA A 633 -5.75 0.12 -27.38
C ALA A 633 -5.07 -0.04 -26.00
N PHE A 634 -3.90 0.53 -25.80
CA PHE A 634 -3.09 0.42 -24.58
C PHE A 634 -2.75 -1.04 -24.19
N LYS A 635 -2.56 -1.93 -25.18
CA LYS A 635 -2.23 -3.35 -25.00
C LYS A 635 -0.74 -3.65 -25.10
#